data_a7ab757b987e0ac322ffa03e4befd0de
#
_entry.id   a7ab757b987e0ac322ffa03e4befd0de
#
_cell.length_a   1.000
_cell.length_b   1.000
_cell.length_c   1.000
_cell.angle_alpha   90.00
_cell.angle_beta   90.00
_cell.angle_gamma   90.00
#
_symmetry.space_group_name_H-M   'P 1'
#
loop_
_entity.id
_entity.type
_entity.pdbx_description
1 polymer ?
#
loop_
_entity_poly.entity_id
_entity_poly.type
_entity_poly.pdbx_seq_one_letter_code
_entity_poly.pdbx_strand_id
1 'polypeptide(L)'
;MKKLFKSIYFTFKFFKTEEATYDNDKKVFKSFGISNFETLNGYKVKTSDIFLDNKNGLISSQEKTIIEDRDNNKIYLNNFEYLREKNIFKSVGSIKIIDNLNNSYNFTQIYIDENEREIIGSDAKLYMNDRNFKFNDNNKPRVFANTINFKNNTSTFTKSNFTMCNYRKDDKCPPWELKASQMTHDKIKKTIYYDNVVIKLYNLPIFYLPKLSHPDPTVKRRSGFLVPSYSDTRNLGSGVDVPYFWALGKDRDLTINNKLFASEHPLFLGEYRQAFKESNMTLDFGYTEGFKRSSKTKKSGDKSHIFANFLKNFDSSDNINNNLEVNLQHVSNKKYLKLYKIDSKLVDYETEVLENYLDFSRINEEKNTFLSINASTYRTLADTYNDKYEYILPEVNYEKQLFNSKYGYGNFDSNLKVQNFDTNKYKKFLTNNFDWTIDRPFSEKFYTGKLLTKLKNINYEAKNVKGFKSNTTNELFGAVGYLASLDLYKSKNRESDHLLKPKMMFKYAPNYMRKEDGEFNLVRKNLFSLDRLESDHNFEAGTNLTVGLDYEIDNEINKTTFSIGQIINEKKNNKNMPDTSSLDKRFSEVVGNFRYENNKKFLFNYDYSINQNYKKISYNDLSMEYDNNDMNFKFNYLEEEKKSEKNEYFKSVFEYKKSDNGIFTFSNKRNLITDSSEFYNLSYEYINDCLRAGIFYRREFYNDSELEPENSLMFKVTLSTFGSVNSPSFGK
;
A
#
# COMPACT_ATOMS: atom_id res chain seq x y z
N MET A 1 -38.85 48.06 46.59
CA MET A 1 -37.44 47.81 46.30
C MET A 1 -36.76 46.76 47.20
N LYS A 2 -36.69 46.93 48.59
CA LYS A 2 -35.96 45.92 49.41
C LYS A 2 -36.49 44.46 49.33
N LYS A 3 -37.79 44.21 49.14
CA LYS A 3 -38.33 42.85 48.92
C LYS A 3 -38.07 42.31 47.57
N LEU A 4 -37.97 43.15 46.56
CA LEU A 4 -37.60 42.79 45.18
C LEU A 4 -36.12 42.34 45.08
N PHE A 5 -35.22 43.12 45.67
CA PHE A 5 -33.83 42.77 45.79
C PHE A 5 -33.61 41.42 46.49
N LYS A 6 -34.39 41.15 47.57
CA LYS A 6 -34.33 39.86 48.25
C LYS A 6 -34.82 38.69 47.37
N SER A 7 -35.89 38.86 46.59
CA SER A 7 -36.38 37.80 45.66
C SER A 7 -35.45 37.53 44.52
N ILE A 8 -34.85 38.56 43.94
CA ILE A 8 -33.84 38.42 42.85
C ILE A 8 -32.56 37.80 43.39
N TYR A 9 -32.08 38.18 44.56
CA TYR A 9 -30.88 37.64 45.20
C TYR A 9 -30.97 36.16 45.58
N PHE A 10 -32.20 35.64 45.84
CA PHE A 10 -32.42 34.23 46.12
C PHE A 10 -32.51 33.34 44.84
N THR A 11 -32.55 33.95 43.65
CA THR A 11 -32.74 33.24 42.38
C THR A 11 -31.49 33.27 41.51
N PHE A 12 -30.75 34.36 41.57
CA PHE A 12 -29.59 34.58 40.71
C PHE A 12 -28.38 34.95 41.56
N LYS A 13 -27.25 34.44 41.17
CA LYS A 13 -25.96 34.83 41.71
C LYS A 13 -25.58 36.25 41.24
N PHE A 14 -26.06 36.63 40.06
CA PHE A 14 -25.85 37.90 39.42
C PHE A 14 -27.03 38.25 38.50
N PHE A 15 -27.47 39.52 38.46
CA PHE A 15 -28.47 40.02 37.50
C PHE A 15 -28.16 41.49 37.16
N LYS A 16 -28.12 41.80 35.87
CA LYS A 16 -27.90 43.16 35.35
C LYS A 16 -28.83 43.38 34.16
N THR A 17 -29.52 44.54 34.13
CA THR A 17 -30.38 44.98 33.02
C THR A 17 -30.23 46.49 32.82
N GLU A 18 -30.64 47.00 31.66
CA GLU A 18 -30.60 48.43 31.35
C GLU A 18 -31.70 49.18 32.08
N GLU A 19 -32.95 48.76 31.88
CA GLU A 19 -34.11 49.33 32.53
C GLU A 19 -35.03 48.23 33.10
N ALA A 20 -35.81 48.55 34.15
CA ALA A 20 -36.74 47.59 34.73
C ALA A 20 -37.93 48.26 35.36
N THR A 21 -39.10 47.62 35.27
CA THR A 21 -40.33 47.98 35.93
C THR A 21 -40.85 46.85 36.85
N TYR A 22 -41.49 47.19 37.95
CA TYR A 22 -42.10 46.20 38.82
C TYR A 22 -43.53 46.62 39.19
N ASP A 23 -44.47 45.74 38.85
CA ASP A 23 -45.86 45.83 39.23
C ASP A 23 -46.07 45.08 40.58
N ASN A 24 -46.33 45.81 41.63
CA ASN A 24 -46.45 45.27 43.02
C ASN A 24 -47.76 44.49 43.21
N ASP A 25 -48.82 44.85 42.50
CA ASP A 25 -50.14 44.21 42.62
C ASP A 25 -50.16 42.86 41.93
N LYS A 26 -49.59 42.83 40.72
CA LYS A 26 -49.45 41.60 39.90
C LYS A 26 -48.23 40.77 40.29
N LYS A 27 -47.28 41.30 41.09
CA LYS A 27 -45.98 40.71 41.42
C LYS A 27 -45.14 40.34 40.20
N VAL A 28 -45.19 41.15 39.14
CA VAL A 28 -44.55 40.97 37.89
C VAL A 28 -43.39 41.96 37.75
N PHE A 29 -42.21 41.45 37.38
CA PHE A 29 -41.03 42.24 36.97
C PHE A 29 -40.86 42.15 35.46
N LYS A 30 -40.58 43.28 34.81
CA LYS A 30 -40.21 43.38 33.40
C LYS A 30 -38.93 44.16 33.29
N SER A 31 -37.97 43.61 32.55
CA SER A 31 -36.78 44.34 32.09
C SER A 31 -36.95 44.80 30.67
N PHE A 32 -36.27 45.86 30.29
CA PHE A 32 -36.20 46.41 28.94
C PHE A 32 -34.72 46.52 28.53
N GLY A 33 -34.42 46.15 27.30
CA GLY A 33 -33.08 46.12 26.77
C GLY A 33 -32.26 44.88 27.21
N ILE A 34 -30.95 44.96 27.02
CA ILE A 34 -30.06 43.83 27.27
C ILE A 34 -30.00 43.48 28.74
N SER A 35 -30.24 42.21 29.03
CA SER A 35 -30.22 41.65 30.38
C SER A 35 -29.27 40.47 30.48
N ASN A 36 -28.44 40.44 31.50
CA ASN A 36 -27.49 39.37 31.78
C ASN A 36 -27.73 38.86 33.21
N PHE A 37 -27.80 37.54 33.37
CA PHE A 37 -27.90 36.93 34.70
C PHE A 37 -27.13 35.61 34.77
N GLU A 38 -26.78 35.22 36.00
CA GLU A 38 -26.16 33.92 36.28
C GLU A 38 -27.06 33.19 37.32
N THR A 39 -27.43 31.95 36.97
CA THR A 39 -28.22 31.13 37.92
C THR A 39 -27.35 30.64 39.07
N LEU A 40 -27.94 30.17 40.15
CA LEU A 40 -27.23 29.60 41.30
C LEU A 40 -26.36 28.40 40.88
N ASN A 41 -26.79 27.68 39.88
CA ASN A 41 -26.09 26.54 39.31
C ASN A 41 -25.00 26.91 38.27
N GLY A 42 -24.77 28.22 38.05
CA GLY A 42 -23.63 28.71 37.25
C GLY A 42 -23.89 28.76 35.74
N TYR A 43 -25.15 28.74 35.27
CA TYR A 43 -25.51 29.04 33.89
C TYR A 43 -25.55 30.54 33.66
N LYS A 44 -24.81 31.05 32.68
CA LYS A 44 -24.79 32.45 32.31
C LYS A 44 -25.74 32.70 31.17
N VAL A 45 -26.71 33.58 31.34
CA VAL A 45 -27.75 33.88 30.36
C VAL A 45 -27.64 35.33 29.93
N LYS A 46 -27.61 35.53 28.61
CA LYS A 46 -27.70 36.84 27.98
C LYS A 46 -28.91 36.89 27.06
N THR A 47 -29.82 37.84 27.35
CA THR A 47 -31.08 37.97 26.63
C THR A 47 -31.53 39.44 26.62
N SER A 48 -32.73 39.73 26.13
CA SER A 48 -33.37 41.03 26.24
C SER A 48 -34.82 40.84 26.78
N ASP A 49 -35.41 41.89 27.30
CA ASP A 49 -36.83 42.00 27.68
C ASP A 49 -37.37 40.81 28.49
N ILE A 50 -36.83 40.65 29.71
CA ILE A 50 -37.20 39.57 30.61
C ILE A 50 -38.53 39.86 31.29
N PHE A 51 -39.41 38.85 31.28
CA PHE A 51 -40.64 38.83 32.09
C PHE A 51 -40.46 37.84 33.26
N LEU A 52 -40.62 38.34 34.47
CA LEU A 52 -40.57 37.52 35.70
C LEU A 52 -41.92 37.57 36.41
N ASP A 53 -42.61 36.44 36.46
CA ASP A 53 -43.80 36.22 37.27
C ASP A 53 -43.38 35.62 38.63
N ASN A 54 -43.37 36.45 39.66
CA ASN A 54 -42.96 36.00 40.98
C ASN A 54 -44.01 35.10 41.67
N LYS A 55 -45.29 35.12 41.22
CA LYS A 55 -46.34 34.29 41.79
C LYS A 55 -46.18 32.83 41.30
N ASN A 56 -45.86 32.64 40.04
CA ASN A 56 -45.71 31.33 39.41
C ASN A 56 -44.26 30.88 39.31
N GLY A 57 -43.29 31.71 39.75
CA GLY A 57 -41.88 31.38 39.68
C GLY A 57 -41.35 31.24 38.25
N LEU A 58 -42.00 31.89 37.27
CA LEU A 58 -41.66 31.80 35.87
C LEU A 58 -40.84 33.00 35.39
N ILE A 59 -39.74 32.74 34.75
CA ILE A 59 -38.91 33.75 34.06
C ILE A 59 -38.92 33.41 32.58
N SER A 60 -39.24 34.39 31.75
CA SER A 60 -39.30 34.17 30.30
C SER A 60 -38.77 35.35 29.49
N SER A 61 -38.34 35.08 28.28
CA SER A 61 -38.12 36.07 27.25
C SER A 61 -38.48 35.48 25.88
N GLN A 62 -39.02 36.32 25.03
CA GLN A 62 -39.34 35.99 23.62
C GLN A 62 -38.22 36.44 22.67
N GLU A 63 -37.14 36.91 23.22
CA GLU A 63 -35.99 37.47 22.47
C GLU A 63 -34.84 36.47 22.39
N LYS A 64 -33.94 36.73 21.41
CA LYS A 64 -32.74 35.91 21.22
C LYS A 64 -31.92 35.79 22.50
N THR A 65 -31.72 34.59 22.91
CA THR A 65 -31.06 34.26 24.19
C THR A 65 -29.85 33.40 23.96
N ILE A 66 -28.76 33.67 24.66
CA ILE A 66 -27.56 32.87 24.70
C ILE A 66 -27.36 32.38 26.12
N ILE A 67 -27.31 31.07 26.31
CA ILE A 67 -26.97 30.41 27.56
C ILE A 67 -25.58 29.78 27.43
N GLU A 68 -24.72 30.07 28.40
CA GLU A 68 -23.42 29.40 28.54
C GLU A 68 -23.45 28.52 29.79
N ASP A 69 -23.21 27.22 29.62
CA ASP A 69 -23.15 26.27 30.71
C ASP A 69 -21.76 26.22 31.38
N ARG A 70 -21.60 25.37 32.41
CA ARG A 70 -20.34 25.24 33.16
C ARG A 70 -19.20 24.63 32.35
N ASP A 71 -19.54 23.90 31.29
CA ASP A 71 -18.57 23.23 30.39
C ASP A 71 -18.20 24.10 29.17
N ASN A 72 -18.62 25.39 29.18
CA ASN A 72 -18.45 26.38 28.12
C ASN A 72 -19.20 26.03 26.82
N ASN A 73 -20.25 25.20 26.90
CA ASN A 73 -21.14 25.01 25.76
C ASN A 73 -22.03 26.24 25.59
N LYS A 74 -22.25 26.68 24.37
CA LYS A 74 -23.08 27.85 24.03
C LYS A 74 -24.41 27.39 23.43
N ILE A 75 -25.51 27.78 24.04
CA ILE A 75 -26.86 27.44 23.64
C ILE A 75 -27.54 28.71 23.14
N TYR A 76 -27.93 28.71 21.88
CA TYR A 76 -28.60 29.80 21.19
C TYR A 76 -30.09 29.47 21.06
N LEU A 77 -30.95 30.33 21.59
CA LEU A 77 -32.40 30.17 21.66
C LEU A 77 -33.06 31.39 21.05
N ASN A 78 -34.28 31.28 20.54
CA ASN A 78 -35.07 32.41 20.11
C ASN A 78 -36.09 32.86 21.20
N ASN A 79 -36.32 32.01 22.18
CA ASN A 79 -37.12 32.26 23.34
C ASN A 79 -36.70 31.32 24.47
N PHE A 80 -37.10 31.63 25.71
CA PHE A 80 -36.99 30.68 26.80
C PHE A 80 -38.03 30.89 27.87
N GLU A 81 -38.38 29.83 28.56
CA GLU A 81 -39.10 29.81 29.84
C GLU A 81 -38.21 29.12 30.90
N TYR A 82 -38.02 29.74 32.05
CA TYR A 82 -37.27 29.17 33.16
C TYR A 82 -38.18 29.04 34.40
N LEU A 83 -38.39 27.80 34.80
CA LEU A 83 -39.17 27.43 35.99
C LEU A 83 -38.26 27.43 37.22
N ARG A 84 -38.28 28.50 37.98
CA ARG A 84 -37.41 28.73 39.14
C ARG A 84 -37.44 27.63 40.18
N GLU A 85 -38.64 27.15 40.51
CA GLU A 85 -38.81 26.13 41.56
C GLU A 85 -38.22 24.77 41.17
N LYS A 86 -38.17 24.49 39.89
CA LYS A 86 -37.65 23.24 39.31
C LYS A 86 -36.23 23.35 38.75
N ASN A 87 -35.73 24.58 38.59
CA ASN A 87 -34.47 24.87 37.90
C ASN A 87 -34.41 24.29 36.46
N ILE A 88 -35.50 24.45 35.70
CA ILE A 88 -35.65 23.92 34.34
C ILE A 88 -35.81 25.05 33.34
N PHE A 89 -34.90 25.12 32.35
CA PHE A 89 -35.13 25.90 31.13
C PHE A 89 -35.88 25.07 30.08
N LYS A 90 -36.79 25.74 29.39
CA LYS A 90 -37.53 25.21 28.25
C LYS A 90 -37.47 26.20 27.12
N SER A 91 -37.28 25.72 25.89
CA SER A 91 -37.36 26.52 24.66
C SER A 91 -37.99 25.72 23.55
N VAL A 92 -38.72 26.39 22.64
CA VAL A 92 -39.33 25.81 21.45
C VAL A 92 -39.00 26.72 20.28
N GLY A 93 -38.64 26.11 19.13
CA GLY A 93 -38.29 26.82 17.91
C GLY A 93 -36.90 26.43 17.41
N SER A 94 -36.21 27.34 16.73
CA SER A 94 -34.86 27.09 16.22
C SER A 94 -33.84 27.23 17.37
N ILE A 95 -33.25 26.12 17.74
CA ILE A 95 -32.30 26.02 18.85
C ILE A 95 -30.99 25.45 18.31
N LYS A 96 -29.87 26.08 18.70
CA LYS A 96 -28.52 25.62 18.31
C LYS A 96 -27.63 25.56 19.56
N ILE A 97 -26.99 24.41 19.76
CA ILE A 97 -25.94 24.24 20.76
C ILE A 97 -24.61 24.08 20.05
N ILE A 98 -23.59 24.76 20.55
CA ILE A 98 -22.19 24.54 20.13
C ILE A 98 -21.43 24.11 21.39
N ASP A 99 -20.87 22.90 21.34
CA ASP A 99 -20.08 22.40 22.47
C ASP A 99 -18.62 22.90 22.44
N ASN A 100 -17.88 22.59 23.50
CA ASN A 100 -16.48 22.96 23.64
C ASN A 100 -15.54 22.36 22.58
N LEU A 101 -15.99 21.34 21.82
CA LEU A 101 -15.28 20.74 20.71
C LEU A 101 -15.72 21.34 19.34
N ASN A 102 -16.57 22.37 19.37
CA ASN A 102 -17.19 22.99 18.20
C ASN A 102 -18.12 22.05 17.39
N ASN A 103 -18.67 21.00 18.01
CA ASN A 103 -19.78 20.27 17.42
C ASN A 103 -21.05 21.11 17.48
N SER A 104 -21.88 21.03 16.45
CA SER A 104 -23.13 21.80 16.34
C SER A 104 -24.35 20.88 16.45
N TYR A 105 -25.22 21.16 17.38
CA TYR A 105 -26.47 20.45 17.61
C TYR A 105 -27.64 21.39 17.34
N ASN A 106 -28.59 20.99 16.50
CA ASN A 106 -29.79 21.75 16.22
C ASN A 106 -31.02 20.98 16.72
N PHE A 107 -31.99 21.68 17.29
CA PHE A 107 -33.21 21.12 17.89
C PHE A 107 -34.43 21.97 17.52
N THR A 108 -35.61 21.37 17.62
CA THR A 108 -36.91 22.08 17.57
C THR A 108 -37.43 22.38 18.95
N GLN A 109 -37.05 21.62 19.94
CA GLN A 109 -37.43 21.83 21.35
C GLN A 109 -36.30 21.35 22.27
N ILE A 110 -36.11 22.04 23.39
CA ILE A 110 -35.12 21.69 24.40
C ILE A 110 -35.65 21.88 25.81
N TYR A 111 -35.24 21.01 26.72
CA TYR A 111 -35.37 21.10 28.16
C TYR A 111 -33.97 20.97 28.80
N ILE A 112 -33.63 21.89 29.70
CA ILE A 112 -32.38 21.86 30.45
C ILE A 112 -32.72 21.78 31.93
N ASP A 113 -32.40 20.67 32.55
CA ASP A 113 -32.50 20.49 34.02
C ASP A 113 -31.13 20.78 34.64
N GLU A 114 -31.03 21.89 35.33
CA GLU A 114 -29.79 22.33 35.98
C GLU A 114 -29.39 21.44 37.15
N ASN A 115 -30.36 20.82 37.86
CA ASN A 115 -30.10 19.98 39.04
C ASN A 115 -29.49 18.65 38.63
N GLU A 116 -30.10 18.01 37.61
CA GLU A 116 -29.64 16.73 37.08
C GLU A 116 -28.51 16.89 36.05
N ARG A 117 -28.21 18.11 35.63
CA ARG A 117 -27.28 18.42 34.51
C ARG A 117 -27.66 17.64 33.26
N GLU A 118 -28.91 17.66 32.94
CA GLU A 118 -29.52 16.92 31.84
C GLU A 118 -30.08 17.87 30.79
N ILE A 119 -29.80 17.60 29.54
CA ILE A 119 -30.34 18.33 28.37
C ILE A 119 -31.09 17.34 27.51
N ILE A 120 -32.37 17.53 27.32
CA ILE A 120 -33.22 16.73 26.44
C ILE A 120 -33.68 17.60 25.29
N GLY A 121 -33.41 17.13 24.04
CA GLY A 121 -33.85 17.82 22.83
C GLY A 121 -34.58 16.90 21.87
N SER A 122 -35.52 17.47 21.10
CA SER A 122 -36.24 16.75 20.06
C SER A 122 -35.82 17.20 18.63
N ASP A 123 -36.05 16.33 17.65
CA ASP A 123 -35.65 16.50 16.23
C ASP A 123 -34.19 16.90 16.09
N ALA A 124 -33.35 16.15 16.79
CA ALA A 124 -31.94 16.46 16.93
C ALA A 124 -31.15 16.22 15.63
N LYS A 125 -30.37 17.23 15.25
CA LYS A 125 -29.42 17.16 14.13
C LYS A 125 -28.04 17.53 14.65
N LEU A 126 -27.15 16.55 14.80
CA LEU A 126 -25.78 16.75 15.22
C LEU A 126 -24.85 16.78 14.00
N TYR A 127 -24.01 17.80 13.91
CA TYR A 127 -22.91 17.92 12.98
C TYR A 127 -21.61 17.96 13.77
N MET A 128 -20.80 16.93 13.61
CA MET A 128 -19.52 16.82 14.29
C MET A 128 -18.47 17.67 13.56
N ASN A 129 -17.58 18.29 14.36
CA ASN A 129 -16.51 19.11 13.81
C ASN A 129 -15.43 18.21 13.16
N ASP A 130 -15.22 18.37 11.88
CA ASP A 130 -14.27 17.60 11.06
C ASP A 130 -12.79 17.79 11.46
N ARG A 131 -12.42 18.94 12.06
CA ARG A 131 -11.06 19.20 12.54
C ARG A 131 -10.59 18.25 13.65
N ASN A 132 -11.53 17.67 14.39
CA ASN A 132 -11.24 16.69 15.43
C ASN A 132 -11.04 15.27 14.87
N PHE A 133 -11.41 15.05 13.62
CA PHE A 133 -11.32 13.77 12.92
C PHE A 133 -10.28 13.91 11.82
N LYS A 134 -9.16 13.23 11.93
CA LYS A 134 -8.13 13.16 10.89
C LYS A 134 -8.55 12.24 9.72
N PHE A 135 -9.84 12.26 9.37
CA PHE A 135 -10.36 11.58 8.21
C PHE A 135 -10.30 12.51 7.00
N ASN A 136 -10.39 11.91 5.82
CA ASN A 136 -10.40 12.61 4.55
C ASN A 136 -11.20 13.93 4.66
N ASP A 137 -10.64 15.06 4.24
CA ASP A 137 -11.22 16.41 4.38
C ASP A 137 -12.67 16.54 3.86
N ASN A 138 -13.13 15.52 3.15
CA ASN A 138 -14.45 15.43 2.56
C ASN A 138 -15.52 14.73 3.42
N ASN A 139 -15.18 14.11 4.55
CA ASN A 139 -16.15 13.40 5.38
C ASN A 139 -16.81 14.34 6.40
N LYS A 140 -18.14 14.32 6.47
CA LYS A 140 -18.92 15.15 7.40
C LYS A 140 -19.81 14.27 8.30
N PRO A 141 -19.25 13.75 9.40
CA PRO A 141 -20.01 12.89 10.32
C PRO A 141 -21.20 13.63 10.92
N ARG A 142 -22.37 12.99 10.83
CA ARG A 142 -23.63 13.56 11.34
C ARG A 142 -24.56 12.50 11.89
N VAL A 143 -25.36 12.92 12.86
CA VAL A 143 -26.42 12.10 13.47
C VAL A 143 -27.74 12.85 13.39
N PHE A 144 -28.80 12.17 12.98
CA PHE A 144 -30.17 12.60 13.12
C PHE A 144 -30.87 11.68 14.11
N ALA A 145 -31.63 12.22 15.04
CA ALA A 145 -32.35 11.44 16.03
C ALA A 145 -33.68 12.10 16.39
N ASN A 146 -34.69 11.30 16.75
CA ASN A 146 -35.95 11.84 17.21
C ASN A 146 -35.76 12.60 18.54
N THR A 147 -34.98 12.02 19.46
CA THR A 147 -34.64 12.68 20.71
C THR A 147 -33.17 12.45 21.04
N ILE A 148 -32.59 13.41 21.72
CA ILE A 148 -31.28 13.31 22.34
C ILE A 148 -31.39 13.62 23.81
N ASN A 149 -30.65 12.87 24.60
CA ASN A 149 -30.50 13.10 26.01
C ASN A 149 -29.01 13.18 26.34
N PHE A 150 -28.57 14.37 26.81
CA PHE A 150 -27.22 14.55 27.35
C PHE A 150 -27.33 14.48 28.88
N LYS A 151 -26.72 13.49 29.49
CA LYS A 151 -26.64 13.37 30.94
C LYS A 151 -25.23 13.03 31.37
N ASN A 152 -24.58 13.91 32.11
CA ASN A 152 -23.20 13.76 32.56
C ASN A 152 -22.24 13.47 31.37
N ASN A 153 -21.65 12.27 31.38
CA ASN A 153 -20.66 11.84 30.38
C ASN A 153 -21.26 11.00 29.27
N THR A 154 -22.57 10.86 29.17
CA THR A 154 -23.26 10.06 28.14
C THR A 154 -24.20 10.92 27.31
N SER A 155 -24.26 10.60 26.02
CA SER A 155 -25.24 11.18 25.10
C SER A 155 -26.03 10.04 24.48
N THR A 156 -27.34 10.01 24.71
CA THR A 156 -28.22 8.95 24.19
C THR A 156 -29.13 9.51 23.13
N PHE A 157 -29.16 8.89 21.98
CA PHE A 157 -29.93 9.24 20.78
C PHE A 157 -30.98 8.16 20.53
N THR A 158 -32.23 8.52 20.44
CA THR A 158 -33.34 7.58 20.20
C THR A 158 -33.77 7.64 18.74
N LYS A 159 -33.97 6.47 18.08
CA LYS A 159 -34.30 6.36 16.67
C LYS A 159 -33.32 7.16 15.80
N SER A 160 -32.05 6.82 15.90
CA SER A 160 -30.95 7.55 15.30
C SER A 160 -30.56 7.02 13.94
N ASN A 161 -30.13 7.93 13.07
CA ASN A 161 -29.43 7.64 11.82
C ASN A 161 -28.07 8.31 11.86
N PHE A 162 -27.00 7.55 11.66
CA PHE A 162 -25.64 8.03 11.62
C PHE A 162 -25.04 7.80 10.24
N THR A 163 -24.29 8.77 9.71
CA THR A 163 -23.48 8.65 8.50
C THR A 163 -22.25 9.55 8.55
N MET A 164 -21.23 9.22 7.77
CA MET A 164 -20.03 10.04 7.59
C MET A 164 -19.91 10.65 6.19
N CYS A 165 -20.85 10.31 5.30
CA CYS A 165 -20.84 10.76 3.90
C CYS A 165 -21.01 12.28 3.80
N ASN A 166 -20.46 12.89 2.74
CA ASN A 166 -20.66 14.30 2.46
C ASN A 166 -22.15 14.67 2.33
N TYR A 167 -22.47 15.89 2.70
CA TYR A 167 -23.81 16.43 2.47
C TYR A 167 -23.94 16.85 1.01
N ARG A 168 -24.89 16.22 0.29
CA ARG A 168 -25.25 16.56 -1.09
C ARG A 168 -26.61 17.24 -1.10
N LYS A 169 -26.69 18.43 -1.73
CA LYS A 169 -27.93 19.20 -1.75
C LYS A 169 -29.06 18.49 -2.49
N ASP A 170 -28.70 17.70 -3.50
CA ASP A 170 -29.64 17.01 -4.41
C ASP A 170 -29.91 15.56 -3.99
N ASP A 171 -29.10 14.97 -3.12
CA ASP A 171 -29.24 13.60 -2.62
C ASP A 171 -29.96 13.59 -1.27
N LYS A 172 -31.19 13.14 -1.25
CA LYS A 172 -31.97 12.98 -0.02
C LYS A 172 -31.46 11.86 0.89
N CYS A 173 -30.68 10.91 0.35
CA CYS A 173 -30.17 9.75 1.09
C CYS A 173 -28.64 9.67 0.98
N PRO A 174 -27.91 9.49 2.08
CA PRO A 174 -26.48 9.23 2.02
C PRO A 174 -26.21 7.86 1.39
N PRO A 175 -25.04 7.65 0.74
CA PRO A 175 -24.65 6.35 0.19
C PRO A 175 -24.70 5.22 1.22
N TRP A 176 -24.42 5.50 2.49
CA TRP A 176 -24.68 4.56 3.58
C TRP A 176 -25.10 5.27 4.86
N GLU A 177 -25.91 4.59 5.66
CA GLU A 177 -26.32 5.02 6.99
C GLU A 177 -26.46 3.83 7.95
N LEU A 178 -26.19 4.10 9.22
CA LEU A 178 -26.52 3.20 10.33
C LEU A 178 -27.80 3.72 10.99
N LYS A 179 -28.89 2.97 10.87
CA LYS A 179 -30.13 3.25 11.55
C LYS A 179 -30.22 2.40 12.81
N ALA A 180 -30.36 3.01 13.98
CA ALA A 180 -30.44 2.32 15.25
C ALA A 180 -31.69 2.73 16.04
N SER A 181 -32.22 1.81 16.85
CA SER A 181 -33.28 2.15 17.81
C SER A 181 -32.77 3.09 18.89
N GLN A 182 -31.54 2.85 19.33
CA GLN A 182 -30.82 3.69 20.28
C GLN A 182 -29.34 3.72 19.93
N MET A 183 -28.72 4.89 20.06
CA MET A 183 -27.29 5.10 19.98
C MET A 183 -26.83 5.80 21.26
N THR A 184 -25.81 5.28 21.92
CA THR A 184 -25.26 5.87 23.15
C THR A 184 -23.78 6.14 22.98
N HIS A 185 -23.39 7.40 23.12
CA HIS A 185 -21.99 7.82 23.13
C HIS A 185 -21.53 7.99 24.58
N ASP A 186 -20.61 7.14 25.02
CA ASP A 186 -19.92 7.20 26.30
C ASP A 186 -18.60 7.97 26.12
N LYS A 187 -18.56 9.21 26.62
CA LYS A 187 -17.41 10.11 26.49
C LYS A 187 -16.19 9.64 27.28
N ILE A 188 -16.40 8.94 28.43
CA ILE A 188 -15.31 8.42 29.27
C ILE A 188 -14.67 7.23 28.58
N LYS A 189 -15.49 6.25 28.16
CA LYS A 189 -15.01 5.05 27.44
C LYS A 189 -14.65 5.34 25.99
N LYS A 190 -14.95 6.54 25.49
CA LYS A 190 -14.77 6.93 24.09
C LYS A 190 -15.33 5.88 23.13
N THR A 191 -16.58 5.49 23.37
CA THR A 191 -17.25 4.39 22.65
C THR A 191 -18.66 4.79 22.30
N ILE A 192 -19.05 4.42 21.09
CA ILE A 192 -20.42 4.56 20.60
C ILE A 192 -21.04 3.17 20.55
N TYR A 193 -22.15 2.99 21.26
CA TYR A 193 -22.94 1.76 21.31
C TYR A 193 -24.23 1.96 20.54
N TYR A 194 -24.67 0.92 19.87
CA TYR A 194 -25.92 0.92 19.10
C TYR A 194 -26.74 -0.32 19.42
N ASP A 195 -28.04 -0.15 19.55
CA ASP A 195 -29.00 -1.22 19.72
C ASP A 195 -29.89 -1.32 18.46
N ASN A 196 -30.11 -2.54 18.00
CA ASN A 196 -30.95 -2.87 16.81
C ASN A 196 -30.53 -2.06 15.56
N VAL A 197 -29.30 -2.31 15.10
CA VAL A 197 -28.69 -1.57 13.98
C VAL A 197 -29.10 -2.18 12.65
N VAL A 198 -29.57 -1.35 11.74
CA VAL A 198 -29.74 -1.69 10.32
C VAL A 198 -28.74 -0.87 9.51
N ILE A 199 -27.84 -1.55 8.83
CA ILE A 199 -26.95 -0.93 7.84
C ILE A 199 -27.72 -0.78 6.54
N LYS A 200 -27.78 0.43 6.00
CA LYS A 200 -28.44 0.73 4.75
C LYS A 200 -27.46 1.27 3.73
N LEU A 201 -27.63 0.87 2.47
CA LEU A 201 -26.99 1.45 1.30
C LEU A 201 -28.07 2.09 0.42
N TYR A 202 -27.95 3.39 0.14
CA TYR A 202 -28.97 4.14 -0.64
C TYR A 202 -30.41 3.83 -0.19
N ASN A 203 -30.61 3.83 1.13
CA ASN A 203 -31.88 3.51 1.80
C ASN A 203 -32.32 2.03 1.75
N LEU A 204 -31.60 1.13 1.07
CA LEU A 204 -31.89 -0.30 1.07
C LEU A 204 -31.25 -0.96 2.29
N PRO A 205 -32.01 -1.68 3.15
CA PRO A 205 -31.45 -2.40 4.29
C PRO A 205 -30.67 -3.62 3.78
N ILE A 206 -29.36 -3.67 4.13
CA ILE A 206 -28.48 -4.76 3.69
C ILE A 206 -28.06 -5.70 4.81
N PHE A 207 -28.00 -5.19 6.05
CA PHE A 207 -27.54 -5.98 7.18
C PHE A 207 -28.17 -5.51 8.49
N TYR A 208 -28.46 -6.46 9.40
CA TYR A 208 -29.00 -6.20 10.72
C TYR A 208 -28.08 -6.76 11.81
N LEU A 209 -27.81 -5.94 12.84
CA LEU A 209 -27.06 -6.33 14.03
C LEU A 209 -27.87 -5.99 15.29
N PRO A 210 -28.10 -6.95 16.20
CA PRO A 210 -28.80 -6.65 17.47
C PRO A 210 -28.05 -5.61 18.31
N LYS A 211 -26.70 -5.72 18.33
CA LYS A 211 -25.81 -4.76 19.00
C LYS A 211 -24.58 -4.50 18.15
N LEU A 212 -24.14 -3.26 18.11
CA LEU A 212 -22.89 -2.83 17.50
C LEU A 212 -22.21 -1.85 18.44
N SER A 213 -20.92 -1.89 18.51
CA SER A 213 -20.14 -0.83 19.15
C SER A 213 -18.86 -0.56 18.37
N HIS A 214 -18.47 0.69 18.32
CA HIS A 214 -17.19 1.08 17.78
C HIS A 214 -16.57 2.21 18.61
N PRO A 215 -15.24 2.38 18.55
CA PRO A 215 -14.58 3.48 19.22
C PRO A 215 -15.07 4.81 18.65
N ASP A 216 -15.09 5.81 19.51
CA ASP A 216 -15.24 7.21 19.11
C ASP A 216 -14.14 7.55 18.08
N PRO A 217 -14.43 8.32 17.03
CA PRO A 217 -13.47 8.70 16.01
C PRO A 217 -12.19 9.39 16.51
N THR A 218 -12.18 9.91 17.74
CA THR A 218 -10.96 10.47 18.37
C THR A 218 -9.97 9.41 18.84
N VAL A 219 -10.39 8.14 18.92
CA VAL A 219 -9.55 7.03 19.36
C VAL A 219 -8.77 6.47 18.17
N LYS A 220 -7.46 6.63 18.20
CA LYS A 220 -6.58 6.17 17.10
C LYS A 220 -6.49 4.64 16.99
N ARG A 221 -6.54 3.92 18.14
CA ARG A 221 -6.40 2.44 18.18
C ARG A 221 -7.20 1.87 19.34
N ARG A 222 -7.97 0.82 19.06
CA ARG A 222 -8.74 0.09 20.07
C ARG A 222 -8.91 -1.37 19.70
N SER A 223 -8.86 -2.23 20.72
CA SER A 223 -9.16 -3.65 20.58
C SER A 223 -10.64 -3.88 20.27
N GLY A 224 -10.91 -4.85 19.38
CA GLY A 224 -12.26 -5.24 19.02
C GLY A 224 -12.31 -6.19 17.84
N PHE A 225 -13.46 -6.80 17.62
CA PHE A 225 -13.72 -7.59 16.43
C PHE A 225 -13.70 -6.70 15.19
N LEU A 226 -12.99 -7.15 14.17
CA LEU A 226 -13.06 -6.56 12.84
C LEU A 226 -14.27 -7.15 12.10
N VAL A 227 -14.53 -6.62 10.92
CA VAL A 227 -15.67 -7.09 10.12
C VAL A 227 -15.43 -8.54 9.71
N PRO A 228 -16.34 -9.47 10.07
CA PRO A 228 -16.22 -10.84 9.63
C PRO A 228 -16.45 -10.96 8.13
N SER A 229 -15.82 -11.94 7.50
CA SER A 229 -16.04 -12.26 6.09
C SER A 229 -16.44 -13.72 5.92
N TYR A 230 -17.13 -13.98 4.83
CA TYR A 230 -17.53 -15.34 4.44
C TYR A 230 -16.83 -15.69 3.14
N SER A 231 -16.38 -16.92 3.02
CA SER A 231 -15.79 -17.46 1.80
C SER A 231 -16.37 -18.84 1.50
N ASP A 232 -16.52 -19.14 0.23
CA ASP A 232 -16.84 -20.48 -0.24
C ASP A 232 -15.88 -20.85 -1.36
N THR A 233 -15.11 -21.92 -1.16
CA THR A 233 -14.08 -22.33 -2.10
C THR A 233 -14.24 -23.83 -2.42
N ARG A 234 -13.86 -24.20 -3.64
CA ARG A 234 -13.91 -25.61 -4.07
C ARG A 234 -13.02 -26.50 -3.22
N ASN A 235 -11.89 -25.98 -2.78
CA ASN A 235 -10.90 -26.76 -2.02
C ASN A 235 -11.29 -26.95 -0.56
N LEU A 236 -11.88 -25.95 0.11
CA LEU A 236 -12.13 -25.95 1.55
C LEU A 236 -13.61 -25.88 1.92
N GLY A 237 -14.50 -25.62 0.93
CA GLY A 237 -15.93 -25.39 1.16
C GLY A 237 -16.21 -24.03 1.78
N SER A 238 -17.41 -23.92 2.37
CA SER A 238 -17.89 -22.70 3.01
C SER A 238 -17.17 -22.43 4.32
N GLY A 239 -16.80 -21.18 4.56
CA GLY A 239 -16.11 -20.75 5.77
C GLY A 239 -16.44 -19.32 6.18
N VAL A 240 -16.22 -19.02 7.44
CA VAL A 240 -16.37 -17.67 8.03
C VAL A 240 -15.07 -17.26 8.68
N ASP A 241 -14.60 -16.05 8.35
CA ASP A 241 -13.45 -15.44 8.98
C ASP A 241 -13.92 -14.48 10.05
N VAL A 242 -13.39 -14.60 11.27
CA VAL A 242 -13.75 -13.78 12.42
C VAL A 242 -12.48 -13.14 12.99
N PRO A 243 -12.03 -12.02 12.41
CA PRO A 243 -10.81 -11.36 12.87
C PRO A 243 -11.05 -10.52 14.12
N TYR A 244 -10.07 -10.55 15.03
CA TYR A 244 -10.03 -9.75 16.25
C TYR A 244 -8.72 -8.96 16.29
N PHE A 245 -8.83 -7.64 16.38
CA PHE A 245 -7.69 -6.74 16.56
C PHE A 245 -7.47 -6.47 18.05
N TRP A 246 -6.27 -6.69 18.52
CA TRP A 246 -5.86 -6.46 19.91
C TRP A 246 -4.78 -5.39 19.97
N ALA A 247 -5.16 -4.18 20.40
CA ALA A 247 -4.24 -3.08 20.68
C ALA A 247 -3.53 -3.35 22.01
N LEU A 248 -2.37 -4.01 21.99
CA LEU A 248 -1.59 -4.37 23.17
C LEU A 248 -0.88 -3.16 23.79
N GLY A 249 -0.57 -2.13 22.99
CA GLY A 249 0.09 -0.92 23.40
C GLY A 249 -0.02 0.19 22.38
N LYS A 250 0.64 1.31 22.63
CA LYS A 250 0.70 2.43 21.66
C LYS A 250 1.56 2.05 20.43
N ASP A 251 2.52 1.19 20.64
CA ASP A 251 3.57 0.77 19.72
C ASP A 251 3.40 -0.65 19.17
N ARG A 252 2.41 -1.43 19.68
CA ARG A 252 2.28 -2.85 19.34
C ARG A 252 0.82 -3.30 19.30
N ASP A 253 0.53 -4.26 18.43
CA ASP A 253 -0.77 -4.90 18.27
C ASP A 253 -0.64 -6.36 17.84
N LEU A 254 -1.74 -7.09 18.02
CA LEU A 254 -1.92 -8.45 17.56
C LEU A 254 -3.28 -8.55 16.87
N THR A 255 -3.30 -9.01 15.63
CA THR A 255 -4.53 -9.37 14.93
C THR A 255 -4.64 -10.88 14.90
N ILE A 256 -5.69 -11.44 15.45
CA ILE A 256 -6.00 -12.88 15.38
C ILE A 256 -7.13 -13.03 14.37
N ASN A 257 -6.94 -13.90 13.38
CA ASN A 257 -7.97 -14.22 12.39
C ASN A 257 -8.27 -15.71 12.41
N ASN A 258 -9.48 -16.07 12.82
CA ASN A 258 -9.94 -17.45 12.86
C ASN A 258 -10.83 -17.72 11.64
N LYS A 259 -10.36 -18.58 10.73
CA LYS A 259 -11.14 -19.05 9.58
C LYS A 259 -11.80 -20.38 9.96
N LEU A 260 -13.11 -20.35 10.11
CA LEU A 260 -13.92 -21.48 10.53
C LEU A 260 -14.60 -22.10 9.29
N PHE A 261 -14.20 -23.30 8.89
CA PHE A 261 -14.77 -24.00 7.75
C PHE A 261 -15.88 -24.97 8.19
N ALA A 262 -16.94 -25.09 7.41
CA ALA A 262 -18.06 -25.98 7.72
C ALA A 262 -17.66 -27.46 7.65
N SER A 263 -16.85 -27.83 6.68
CA SER A 263 -16.47 -29.23 6.39
C SER A 263 -15.04 -29.60 6.77
N GLU A 264 -14.16 -28.63 6.99
CA GLU A 264 -12.74 -28.84 7.26
C GLU A 264 -12.31 -28.31 8.63
N HIS A 265 -11.07 -28.61 9.05
CA HIS A 265 -10.52 -28.06 10.31
C HIS A 265 -10.35 -26.54 10.21
N PRO A 266 -10.50 -25.82 11.34
CA PRO A 266 -10.29 -24.39 11.36
C PRO A 266 -8.84 -24.01 11.06
N LEU A 267 -8.65 -22.82 10.51
CA LEU A 267 -7.34 -22.21 10.33
C LEU A 267 -7.22 -21.01 11.27
N PHE A 268 -6.21 -21.03 12.13
CA PHE A 268 -5.88 -19.97 13.06
C PHE A 268 -4.72 -19.17 12.50
N LEU A 269 -4.90 -17.86 12.34
CA LEU A 269 -3.90 -16.91 11.85
C LEU A 269 -3.66 -15.81 12.89
N GLY A 270 -2.43 -15.34 12.98
CA GLY A 270 -2.06 -14.24 13.85
C GLY A 270 -0.99 -13.34 13.22
N GLU A 271 -1.20 -12.03 13.23
CA GLU A 271 -0.23 -11.02 12.84
C GLU A 271 0.10 -10.15 14.06
N TYR A 272 1.33 -10.23 14.55
CA TYR A 272 1.87 -9.35 15.59
C TYR A 272 2.76 -8.29 14.96
N ARG A 273 2.55 -7.01 15.35
CA ARG A 273 3.36 -5.89 14.90
C ARG A 273 3.83 -5.08 16.07
N GLN A 274 5.09 -4.66 16.02
CA GLN A 274 5.68 -3.77 17.01
C GLN A 274 6.59 -2.73 16.34
N ALA A 275 6.36 -1.45 16.66
CA ALA A 275 7.21 -0.35 16.29
C ALA A 275 8.09 0.03 17.48
N PHE A 276 9.40 0.14 17.26
CA PHE A 276 10.37 0.68 18.19
C PHE A 276 10.82 2.06 17.71
N LYS A 277 11.70 2.73 18.42
CA LYS A 277 12.16 4.09 18.03
C LYS A 277 12.73 4.14 16.60
N GLU A 278 13.51 3.15 16.20
CA GLU A 278 14.21 3.10 14.90
C GLU A 278 14.08 1.74 14.21
N SER A 279 13.16 0.92 14.68
CA SER A 279 12.95 -0.41 14.13
C SER A 279 11.49 -0.82 14.15
N ASN A 280 11.13 -1.70 13.23
CA ASN A 280 9.81 -2.29 13.13
C ASN A 280 9.94 -3.81 13.06
N MET A 281 9.02 -4.50 13.71
CA MET A 281 8.90 -5.95 13.69
C MET A 281 7.49 -6.35 13.30
N THR A 282 7.40 -7.28 12.39
CA THR A 282 6.14 -7.96 12.03
C THR A 282 6.37 -9.46 12.12
N LEU A 283 5.48 -10.15 12.81
CA LEU A 283 5.44 -11.60 12.92
C LEU A 283 4.08 -12.09 12.46
N ASP A 284 4.04 -12.99 11.49
CA ASP A 284 2.84 -13.60 10.94
C ASP A 284 2.94 -15.12 11.12
N PHE A 285 1.89 -15.74 11.65
CA PHE A 285 1.88 -17.15 11.93
C PHE A 285 0.50 -17.76 11.72
N GLY A 286 0.48 -19.02 11.40
CA GLY A 286 -0.79 -19.75 11.22
C GLY A 286 -0.65 -21.24 11.43
N TYR A 287 -1.78 -21.86 11.81
CA TYR A 287 -1.88 -23.28 12.08
C TYR A 287 -3.25 -23.84 11.76
N THR A 288 -3.28 -25.05 11.18
CA THR A 288 -4.48 -25.87 10.98
C THR A 288 -4.11 -27.35 10.99
N GLU A 289 -5.02 -28.20 11.39
CA GLU A 289 -4.89 -29.67 11.27
C GLU A 289 -5.12 -30.17 9.82
N GLY A 290 -5.37 -29.26 8.87
CA GLY A 290 -5.54 -29.56 7.46
C GLY A 290 -6.93 -30.13 7.11
N PHE A 291 -6.97 -31.10 6.21
CA PHE A 291 -8.23 -31.74 5.81
C PHE A 291 -8.70 -32.78 6.84
N LYS A 292 -9.99 -32.81 7.14
CA LYS A 292 -10.61 -33.84 8.04
C LYS A 292 -10.53 -35.22 7.45
N ARG A 293 -10.53 -35.36 6.13
CA ARG A 293 -10.45 -36.65 5.44
C ARG A 293 -9.41 -36.63 4.35
N SER A 294 -8.53 -37.62 4.32
CA SER A 294 -7.57 -37.80 3.24
C SER A 294 -8.21 -38.39 2.00
N SER A 295 -7.84 -37.92 0.84
CA SER A 295 -8.18 -38.46 -0.48
C SER A 295 -6.93 -38.60 -1.34
N LYS A 296 -7.07 -39.02 -2.60
CA LYS A 296 -5.93 -39.09 -3.53
C LYS A 296 -5.24 -37.72 -3.73
N THR A 297 -6.02 -36.65 -3.71
CA THR A 297 -5.55 -35.28 -3.94
C THR A 297 -5.43 -34.44 -2.66
N LYS A 298 -6.17 -34.77 -1.59
CA LYS A 298 -6.21 -34.05 -0.33
C LYS A 298 -5.56 -34.85 0.79
N LYS A 299 -4.50 -34.30 1.38
CA LYS A 299 -3.79 -34.97 2.49
C LYS A 299 -4.15 -34.31 3.82
N SER A 300 -4.61 -35.11 4.79
CA SER A 300 -4.74 -34.68 6.18
C SER A 300 -3.36 -34.46 6.80
N GLY A 301 -3.31 -33.74 7.89
CA GLY A 301 -2.11 -33.48 8.68
C GLY A 301 -1.85 -31.97 8.84
N ASP A 302 -1.10 -31.68 9.88
CA ASP A 302 -0.83 -30.33 10.33
C ASP A 302 -0.17 -29.48 9.26
N LYS A 303 -0.71 -28.28 9.08
CA LYS A 303 -0.16 -27.26 8.19
C LYS A 303 0.02 -25.95 8.96
N SER A 304 1.18 -25.34 8.82
CA SER A 304 1.52 -24.13 9.54
C SER A 304 2.50 -23.26 8.78
N HIS A 305 2.56 -22.01 9.17
CA HIS A 305 3.60 -21.08 8.75
C HIS A 305 4.06 -20.20 9.90
N ILE A 306 5.25 -19.68 9.75
CA ILE A 306 5.80 -18.56 10.53
C ILE A 306 6.62 -17.68 9.62
N PHE A 307 6.25 -16.41 9.55
CA PHE A 307 6.96 -15.36 8.83
C PHE A 307 7.31 -14.26 9.80
N ALA A 308 8.52 -13.73 9.71
CA ALA A 308 8.95 -12.62 10.52
C ALA A 308 9.81 -11.68 9.71
N ASN A 309 9.56 -10.40 9.85
CA ASN A 309 10.42 -9.35 9.32
C ASN A 309 10.78 -8.38 10.43
N PHE A 310 12.05 -8.07 10.55
CA PHE A 310 12.60 -7.08 11.46
C PHE A 310 13.48 -6.12 10.68
N LEU A 311 13.12 -4.84 10.66
CA LEU A 311 13.87 -3.77 10.01
C LEU A 311 14.34 -2.79 11.06
N LYS A 312 15.66 -2.49 11.07
CA LYS A 312 16.26 -1.50 11.94
C LYS A 312 17.12 -0.54 11.13
N ASN A 313 16.81 0.75 11.25
CA ASN A 313 17.63 1.82 10.77
C ASN A 313 18.43 2.35 11.96
N PHE A 314 19.77 2.36 11.87
CA PHE A 314 20.60 2.92 12.93
C PHE A 314 20.68 4.43 12.75
N ASP A 315 20.71 5.16 13.87
CA ASP A 315 20.98 6.60 13.84
C ASP A 315 22.25 6.86 13.03
N SER A 316 22.09 7.54 11.92
CA SER A 316 23.16 7.89 11.00
C SER A 316 23.53 9.36 11.18
N SER A 317 24.83 9.67 11.02
CA SER A 317 25.23 11.04 10.69
C SER A 317 24.71 11.38 9.30
N ASP A 318 24.56 12.65 8.94
CA ASP A 318 23.98 13.11 7.67
C ASP A 318 24.51 12.40 6.41
N ASN A 319 25.67 11.73 6.48
CA ASN A 319 26.34 11.09 5.35
C ASN A 319 26.53 9.56 5.50
N ILE A 320 26.03 8.94 6.58
CA ILE A 320 26.16 7.49 6.81
C ILE A 320 24.79 6.91 7.12
N ASN A 321 24.38 5.93 6.34
CA ASN A 321 23.15 5.17 6.55
C ASN A 321 23.47 3.69 6.79
N ASN A 322 22.98 3.15 7.91
CA ASN A 322 23.16 1.73 8.25
C ASN A 322 21.78 1.10 8.44
N ASN A 323 21.53 0.01 7.73
CA ASN A 323 20.28 -0.73 7.80
C ASN A 323 20.56 -2.19 8.16
N LEU A 324 19.73 -2.76 9.00
CA LEU A 324 19.71 -4.20 9.29
C LEU A 324 18.30 -4.71 9.01
N GLU A 325 18.20 -5.71 8.17
CA GLU A 325 16.97 -6.41 7.89
C GLU A 325 17.12 -7.91 8.17
N VAL A 326 16.15 -8.48 8.87
CA VAL A 326 16.03 -9.92 9.12
C VAL A 326 14.69 -10.37 8.59
N ASN A 327 14.70 -11.33 7.70
CA ASN A 327 13.50 -11.94 7.11
C ASN A 327 13.50 -13.44 7.33
N LEU A 328 12.45 -13.97 7.92
CA LEU A 328 12.28 -15.40 8.17
C LEU A 328 10.96 -15.87 7.57
N GLN A 329 11.01 -16.94 6.77
CA GLN A 329 9.85 -17.50 6.09
C GLN A 329 9.90 -19.03 6.19
N HIS A 330 8.92 -19.59 6.85
CA HIS A 330 8.78 -21.05 6.95
C HIS A 330 7.33 -21.49 6.75
N VAL A 331 7.15 -22.56 5.98
CA VAL A 331 5.89 -23.29 5.87
C VAL A 331 6.13 -24.77 6.08
N SER A 332 5.21 -25.45 6.74
CA SER A 332 5.29 -26.92 6.95
C SER A 332 4.96 -27.70 5.69
N ASN A 333 4.12 -27.16 4.80
CA ASN A 333 3.65 -27.81 3.58
C ASN A 333 3.79 -26.87 2.37
N LYS A 334 4.28 -27.38 1.24
CA LYS A 334 4.54 -26.61 0.02
C LYS A 334 3.30 -25.96 -0.58
N LYS A 335 2.14 -26.57 -0.48
CA LYS A 335 0.88 -26.07 -1.06
C LYS A 335 0.03 -25.25 -0.08
N TYR A 336 0.46 -25.17 1.18
CA TYR A 336 -0.29 -24.52 2.25
C TYR A 336 -0.70 -23.09 1.92
N LEU A 337 0.23 -22.26 1.39
CA LEU A 337 -0.03 -20.85 1.08
C LEU A 337 -1.13 -20.71 0.01
N LYS A 338 -0.97 -21.42 -1.10
CA LYS A 338 -1.92 -21.39 -2.24
C LYS A 338 -3.28 -22.00 -1.86
N LEU A 339 -3.28 -23.09 -1.08
CA LEU A 339 -4.49 -23.81 -0.67
C LEU A 339 -5.42 -22.96 0.21
N TYR A 340 -4.84 -22.28 1.20
CA TYR A 340 -5.59 -21.46 2.16
C TYR A 340 -5.64 -19.99 1.75
N LYS A 341 -5.01 -19.60 0.63
CA LYS A 341 -4.88 -18.21 0.15
C LYS A 341 -4.48 -17.29 1.31
N ILE A 342 -3.32 -17.61 1.91
CA ILE A 342 -2.83 -16.89 3.09
C ILE A 342 -2.56 -15.44 2.72
N ASP A 343 -3.35 -14.53 3.30
CA ASP A 343 -3.19 -13.09 3.11
C ASP A 343 -2.17 -12.56 4.12
N SER A 344 -0.91 -12.52 3.73
CA SER A 344 0.20 -12.00 4.51
C SER A 344 0.84 -10.81 3.80
N LYS A 345 1.27 -9.82 4.58
CA LYS A 345 2.05 -8.69 4.05
C LYS A 345 3.51 -9.04 3.81
N LEU A 346 3.98 -10.16 4.40
CA LEU A 346 5.38 -10.59 4.32
C LEU A 346 5.63 -11.57 3.18
N VAL A 347 4.63 -12.32 2.77
CA VAL A 347 4.76 -13.38 1.76
C VAL A 347 3.51 -13.41 0.89
N ASP A 348 3.70 -13.34 -0.42
CA ASP A 348 2.64 -13.61 -1.38
C ASP A 348 2.33 -15.10 -1.41
N TYR A 349 1.05 -15.49 -1.32
CA TYR A 349 0.65 -16.89 -1.37
C TYR A 349 0.96 -17.59 -2.72
N GLU A 350 1.19 -16.83 -3.78
CA GLU A 350 1.58 -17.34 -5.11
C GLU A 350 3.09 -17.63 -5.21
N THR A 351 3.90 -17.27 -4.19
CA THR A 351 5.36 -17.47 -4.25
C THR A 351 5.74 -18.95 -4.42
N GLU A 352 6.78 -19.18 -5.19
CA GLU A 352 7.37 -20.52 -5.38
C GLU A 352 8.67 -20.73 -4.61
N VAL A 353 9.21 -19.65 -4.04
CA VAL A 353 10.45 -19.68 -3.27
C VAL A 353 10.26 -18.87 -2.00
N LEU A 354 10.66 -19.45 -0.87
CA LEU A 354 10.77 -18.75 0.41
C LEU A 354 12.20 -18.29 0.62
N GLU A 355 12.34 -17.05 1.07
CA GLU A 355 13.63 -16.42 1.33
C GLU A 355 13.80 -16.12 2.81
N ASN A 356 14.87 -16.66 3.40
CA ASN A 356 15.29 -16.28 4.75
C ASN A 356 16.61 -15.57 4.64
N TYR A 357 16.72 -14.38 5.21
CA TYR A 357 17.97 -13.64 5.17
C TYR A 357 18.17 -12.74 6.39
N LEU A 358 19.44 -12.49 6.65
CA LEU A 358 19.94 -11.40 7.45
C LEU A 358 20.79 -10.53 6.54
N ASP A 359 20.37 -9.29 6.33
CA ASP A 359 21.08 -8.31 5.52
C ASP A 359 21.47 -7.11 6.36
N PHE A 360 22.76 -6.80 6.35
CA PHE A 360 23.29 -5.57 6.91
C PHE A 360 23.90 -4.75 5.78
N SER A 361 23.42 -3.52 5.62
CA SER A 361 23.95 -2.60 4.62
C SER A 361 24.41 -1.28 5.24
N ARG A 362 25.54 -0.77 4.73
CA ARG A 362 26.13 0.51 5.10
C ARG A 362 26.47 1.32 3.86
N ILE A 363 25.90 2.49 3.74
CA ILE A 363 26.22 3.49 2.73
C ILE A 363 26.97 4.63 3.43
N ASN A 364 28.12 5.04 2.90
CA ASN A 364 28.84 6.23 3.33
C ASN A 364 29.03 7.13 2.12
N GLU A 365 28.24 8.18 2.02
CA GLU A 365 28.23 9.12 0.89
C GLU A 365 29.51 9.95 0.83
N GLU A 366 30.08 10.33 1.97
CA GLU A 366 31.33 11.12 2.02
C GLU A 366 32.52 10.33 1.44
N LYS A 367 32.60 9.05 1.72
CA LYS A 367 33.68 8.16 1.24
C LYS A 367 33.32 7.44 -0.06
N ASN A 368 32.11 7.64 -0.57
CA ASN A 368 31.57 6.91 -1.72
C ASN A 368 31.79 5.39 -1.58
N THR A 369 31.37 4.84 -0.42
CA THR A 369 31.49 3.41 -0.15
C THR A 369 30.14 2.79 0.16
N PHE A 370 29.97 1.56 -0.34
CA PHE A 370 28.86 0.67 -0.01
C PHE A 370 29.41 -0.63 0.55
N LEU A 371 28.84 -1.11 1.64
CA LEU A 371 29.11 -2.42 2.22
C LEU A 371 27.78 -3.13 2.48
N SER A 372 27.64 -4.35 1.98
CA SER A 372 26.53 -5.24 2.31
C SER A 372 27.06 -6.57 2.81
N ILE A 373 26.47 -7.09 3.86
CA ILE A 373 26.76 -8.41 4.44
C ILE A 373 25.43 -9.14 4.51
N ASN A 374 25.28 -10.16 3.68
CA ASN A 374 24.07 -10.97 3.59
C ASN A 374 24.35 -12.42 3.99
N ALA A 375 23.41 -13.01 4.69
CA ALA A 375 23.36 -14.44 4.95
C ALA A 375 21.96 -14.92 4.60
N SER A 376 21.82 -15.74 3.56
CA SER A 376 20.50 -16.11 3.04
C SER A 376 20.34 -17.61 2.81
N THR A 377 19.09 -18.06 2.93
CA THR A 377 18.69 -19.42 2.56
C THR A 377 17.42 -19.35 1.74
N TYR A 378 17.38 -20.11 0.67
CA TYR A 378 16.24 -20.21 -0.23
C TYR A 378 15.62 -21.59 -0.14
N ARG A 379 14.28 -21.66 -0.08
CA ARG A 379 13.55 -22.91 -0.09
C ARG A 379 12.52 -22.92 -1.20
N THR A 380 12.67 -23.82 -2.18
CA THR A 380 11.66 -23.99 -3.23
C THR A 380 10.41 -24.73 -2.73
N LEU A 381 9.26 -24.23 -3.14
CA LEU A 381 7.94 -24.85 -2.93
C LEU A 381 7.49 -25.65 -4.16
N ALA A 382 8.21 -25.61 -5.28
CA ALA A 382 7.91 -26.40 -6.47
C ALA A 382 8.11 -27.90 -6.22
N ASP A 383 7.20 -28.74 -6.75
CA ASP A 383 7.26 -30.19 -6.54
C ASP A 383 8.31 -30.89 -7.38
N THR A 384 8.69 -30.28 -8.49
CA THR A 384 9.62 -30.86 -9.50
C THR A 384 11.08 -30.78 -9.10
N TYR A 385 11.41 -30.08 -8.03
CA TYR A 385 12.79 -29.86 -7.61
C TYR A 385 13.17 -30.82 -6.46
N ASN A 386 14.24 -31.60 -6.66
CA ASN A 386 14.72 -32.60 -5.71
C ASN A 386 15.43 -31.96 -4.50
N ASP A 387 16.19 -30.90 -4.71
CA ASP A 387 16.86 -30.15 -3.65
C ASP A 387 16.03 -28.96 -3.19
N LYS A 388 15.68 -29.00 -1.91
CA LYS A 388 14.73 -28.06 -1.31
C LYS A 388 15.37 -26.76 -0.87
N TYR A 389 16.68 -26.74 -0.64
CA TYR A 389 17.36 -25.63 0.00
C TYR A 389 18.62 -25.23 -0.73
N GLU A 390 18.80 -23.91 -0.84
CA GLU A 390 20.05 -23.28 -1.23
C GLU A 390 20.47 -22.35 -0.09
N TYR A 391 21.77 -22.37 0.23
CA TYR A 391 22.37 -21.58 1.31
C TYR A 391 23.45 -20.68 0.73
N ILE A 392 23.40 -19.38 1.01
CA ILE A 392 24.43 -18.41 0.71
C ILE A 392 24.90 -17.82 2.04
N LEU A 393 26.03 -18.28 2.54
CA LEU A 393 26.50 -18.00 3.91
C LEU A 393 28.02 -17.84 3.96
N PRO A 394 28.57 -16.62 3.99
CA PRO A 394 27.94 -15.32 3.72
C PRO A 394 28.03 -14.89 2.26
N GLU A 395 27.35 -13.79 1.92
CA GLU A 395 27.66 -12.94 0.77
C GLU A 395 28.05 -11.55 1.28
N VAL A 396 29.26 -11.08 0.92
CA VAL A 396 29.76 -9.78 1.34
C VAL A 396 30.11 -8.97 0.10
N ASN A 397 29.43 -7.84 -0.08
CA ASN A 397 29.69 -6.91 -1.17
C ASN A 397 30.33 -5.65 -0.61
N TYR A 398 31.42 -5.23 -1.19
CA TYR A 398 32.08 -3.97 -0.90
C TYR A 398 32.35 -3.21 -2.18
N GLU A 399 31.81 -2.00 -2.29
CA GLU A 399 32.00 -1.12 -3.43
C GLU A 399 32.63 0.19 -2.98
N LYS A 400 33.54 0.71 -3.77
CA LYS A 400 34.20 1.98 -3.52
C LYS A 400 34.56 2.68 -4.81
N GLN A 401 34.18 3.96 -4.93
CA GLN A 401 34.74 4.85 -5.92
C GLN A 401 36.15 5.29 -5.47
N LEU A 402 37.19 4.85 -6.21
CA LEU A 402 38.58 5.11 -5.84
C LEU A 402 39.03 6.53 -6.20
N PHE A 403 38.65 6.97 -7.39
CA PHE A 403 38.98 8.31 -7.88
C PHE A 403 37.98 8.78 -8.94
N ASN A 404 37.80 10.09 -8.98
CA ASN A 404 37.09 10.79 -10.03
C ASN A 404 37.90 12.06 -10.36
N SER A 405 38.60 12.06 -11.46
CA SER A 405 39.55 13.12 -11.81
C SER A 405 39.61 13.32 -13.30
N LYS A 406 40.48 14.25 -13.75
CA LYS A 406 40.78 14.45 -15.17
C LYS A 406 41.34 13.20 -15.89
N TYR A 407 41.84 12.22 -15.11
CA TYR A 407 42.31 10.94 -15.63
C TYR A 407 41.23 9.85 -15.66
N GLY A 408 40.00 10.25 -15.53
CA GLY A 408 38.85 9.35 -15.53
C GLY A 408 38.34 9.03 -14.14
N TYR A 409 37.48 8.04 -14.05
CA TYR A 409 36.93 7.51 -12.80
C TYR A 409 37.23 6.02 -12.67
N GLY A 410 37.51 5.63 -11.44
CA GLY A 410 37.84 4.26 -11.10
C GLY A 410 36.94 3.76 -9.99
N ASN A 411 36.36 2.59 -10.19
CA ASN A 411 35.54 1.89 -9.21
C ASN A 411 36.18 0.56 -8.86
N PHE A 412 36.08 0.18 -7.62
CA PHE A 412 36.48 -1.12 -7.11
C PHE A 412 35.28 -1.76 -6.42
N ASP A 413 34.99 -2.98 -6.79
CA ASP A 413 34.03 -3.82 -6.10
C ASP A 413 34.63 -5.18 -5.75
N SER A 414 34.27 -5.69 -4.59
CA SER A 414 34.69 -6.97 -4.06
C SER A 414 33.48 -7.74 -3.57
N ASN A 415 33.27 -8.94 -4.09
CA ASN A 415 32.19 -9.84 -3.69
C ASN A 415 32.80 -11.15 -3.16
N LEU A 416 32.48 -11.47 -1.91
CA LEU A 416 32.73 -12.78 -1.31
C LEU A 416 31.40 -13.52 -1.21
N LYS A 417 31.28 -14.69 -1.88
CA LYS A 417 30.06 -15.51 -1.87
C LYS A 417 30.41 -16.96 -1.54
N VAL A 418 29.76 -17.48 -0.51
CA VAL A 418 29.86 -18.91 -0.11
C VAL A 418 28.50 -19.55 -0.28
N GLN A 419 28.37 -20.48 -1.23
CA GLN A 419 27.12 -21.07 -1.65
C GLN A 419 27.15 -22.60 -1.53
N ASN A 420 26.15 -23.16 -0.87
CA ASN A 420 25.81 -24.58 -0.89
C ASN A 420 24.47 -24.75 -1.58
N PHE A 421 24.43 -25.59 -2.60
CA PHE A 421 23.22 -25.83 -3.37
C PHE A 421 23.24 -27.25 -3.92
N ASP A 422 22.14 -27.75 -4.34
CA ASP A 422 21.96 -29.14 -4.75
C ASP A 422 22.67 -30.10 -3.77
N THR A 423 22.47 -31.37 -3.88
CA THR A 423 23.07 -32.33 -2.97
C THR A 423 24.60 -32.27 -3.02
N ASN A 424 25.24 -31.76 -1.99
CA ASN A 424 26.71 -31.66 -1.81
C ASN A 424 27.47 -30.80 -2.84
N LYS A 425 26.84 -29.86 -3.50
CA LYS A 425 27.55 -28.88 -4.31
C LYS A 425 27.93 -27.67 -3.47
N TYR A 426 29.17 -27.28 -3.54
CA TYR A 426 29.73 -26.17 -2.79
C TYR A 426 30.54 -25.24 -3.71
N LYS A 427 30.33 -23.95 -3.55
CA LYS A 427 31.09 -22.90 -4.22
C LYS A 427 31.49 -21.83 -3.21
N LYS A 428 32.75 -21.43 -3.24
CA LYS A 428 33.26 -20.26 -2.54
C LYS A 428 33.99 -19.40 -3.54
N PHE A 429 33.55 -18.15 -3.69
CA PHE A 429 34.16 -17.17 -4.58
C PHE A 429 34.53 -15.90 -3.83
N LEU A 430 35.70 -15.38 -4.12
CA LEU A 430 36.06 -14.01 -3.83
C LEU A 430 36.41 -13.36 -5.16
N THR A 431 35.54 -12.50 -5.64
CA THR A 431 35.68 -11.78 -6.90
C THR A 431 36.01 -10.32 -6.63
N ASN A 432 37.09 -9.83 -7.19
CA ASN A 432 37.47 -8.43 -7.10
C ASN A 432 37.48 -7.84 -8.51
N ASN A 433 36.71 -6.79 -8.72
CA ASN A 433 36.62 -6.06 -9.98
C ASN A 433 37.20 -4.66 -9.81
N PHE A 434 37.93 -4.24 -10.81
CA PHE A 434 38.41 -2.88 -10.95
C PHE A 434 38.02 -2.36 -12.32
N ASP A 435 37.16 -1.36 -12.35
CA ASP A 435 36.68 -0.69 -13.55
C ASP A 435 37.32 0.70 -13.63
N TRP A 436 37.96 1.00 -14.75
CA TRP A 436 38.52 2.31 -15.02
C TRP A 436 38.03 2.83 -16.38
N THR A 437 37.43 4.00 -16.34
CA THR A 437 36.90 4.67 -17.52
C THR A 437 37.54 6.03 -17.66
N ILE A 438 38.11 6.32 -18.83
CA ILE A 438 38.60 7.64 -19.19
C ILE A 438 37.67 8.19 -20.27
N ASP A 439 36.98 9.25 -19.93
CA ASP A 439 36.14 9.98 -20.87
C ASP A 439 36.98 10.89 -21.74
N ARG A 440 36.65 10.89 -23.02
CA ARG A 440 37.27 11.79 -24.03
C ARG A 440 38.79 11.69 -24.21
N PRO A 441 39.45 10.51 -24.14
CA PRO A 441 40.80 10.41 -24.68
C PRO A 441 40.69 10.58 -26.18
N PHE A 442 41.38 11.51 -26.75
CA PHE A 442 41.41 11.76 -28.21
C PHE A 442 40.07 12.27 -28.84
N SER A 443 39.23 12.98 -28.07
CA SER A 443 37.94 13.47 -28.62
C SER A 443 38.06 14.85 -29.28
N GLU A 444 37.34 14.99 -30.39
CA GLU A 444 37.12 16.23 -31.14
C GLU A 444 35.69 16.77 -30.91
N LYS A 445 35.31 17.92 -31.46
CA LYS A 445 34.00 18.57 -31.22
C LYS A 445 32.80 17.69 -31.58
N PHE A 446 32.91 16.82 -32.57
CA PHE A 446 31.83 15.94 -33.08
C PHE A 446 32.05 14.46 -32.81
N TYR A 447 33.17 14.12 -32.19
CA TYR A 447 33.57 12.75 -31.90
C TYR A 447 33.81 12.61 -30.40
N THR A 448 33.22 11.61 -29.77
CA THR A 448 33.44 11.26 -28.41
C THR A 448 34.04 9.87 -28.27
N GLY A 449 35.08 9.76 -27.45
CA GLY A 449 35.75 8.48 -27.19
C GLY A 449 35.74 8.18 -25.70
N LYS A 450 35.65 6.90 -25.37
CA LYS A 450 35.80 6.40 -24.01
C LYS A 450 36.77 5.22 -24.01
N LEU A 451 37.82 5.30 -23.23
CA LEU A 451 38.66 4.16 -22.93
C LEU A 451 38.08 3.45 -21.71
N LEU A 452 37.78 2.18 -21.87
CA LEU A 452 37.21 1.31 -20.84
C LEU A 452 38.23 0.26 -20.49
N THR A 453 38.46 0.04 -19.21
CA THR A 453 39.33 -1.02 -18.71
C THR A 453 38.64 -1.75 -17.59
N LYS A 454 38.63 -3.07 -17.64
CA LYS A 454 38.09 -3.91 -16.58
C LYS A 454 39.12 -4.98 -16.22
N LEU A 455 39.44 -5.07 -14.94
CA LEU A 455 40.22 -6.16 -14.37
C LEU A 455 39.34 -6.93 -13.41
N LYS A 456 39.36 -8.26 -13.50
CA LYS A 456 38.58 -9.14 -12.64
C LYS A 456 39.49 -10.23 -12.09
N ASN A 457 39.65 -10.27 -10.78
CA ASN A 457 40.36 -11.32 -10.07
C ASN A 457 39.36 -12.24 -9.39
N ILE A 458 39.42 -13.53 -9.70
CA ILE A 458 38.54 -14.55 -9.16
C ILE A 458 39.36 -15.55 -8.37
N ASN A 459 39.11 -15.63 -7.07
CA ASN A 459 39.62 -16.64 -6.20
C ASN A 459 38.51 -17.60 -5.82
N TYR A 460 38.68 -18.89 -6.07
CA TYR A 460 37.61 -19.82 -5.79
C TYR A 460 38.07 -21.17 -5.25
N GLU A 461 37.16 -21.83 -4.57
CA GLU A 461 37.18 -23.26 -4.22
C GLU A 461 35.79 -23.83 -4.53
N ALA A 462 35.70 -24.96 -5.22
CA ALA A 462 34.44 -25.59 -5.57
C ALA A 462 34.53 -27.09 -5.39
N LYS A 463 33.46 -27.72 -4.87
CA LYS A 463 33.37 -29.18 -4.71
C LYS A 463 32.12 -29.68 -5.43
N ASN A 464 32.29 -30.78 -6.14
CA ASN A 464 31.22 -31.43 -6.90
C ASN A 464 30.53 -30.54 -7.96
N VAL A 465 31.21 -29.52 -8.44
CA VAL A 465 30.68 -28.56 -9.44
C VAL A 465 31.45 -28.72 -10.73
N LYS A 466 30.74 -29.03 -11.79
CA LYS A 466 31.32 -29.19 -13.12
C LYS A 466 31.93 -27.87 -13.61
N GLY A 467 33.10 -27.94 -14.25
CA GLY A 467 33.77 -26.77 -14.81
C GLY A 467 34.70 -26.02 -13.85
N PHE A 468 34.74 -26.40 -12.56
CA PHE A 468 35.61 -25.81 -11.54
C PHE A 468 36.62 -26.80 -10.99
N LYS A 469 37.81 -26.31 -10.62
CA LYS A 469 38.81 -27.08 -9.92
C LYS A 469 38.42 -27.21 -8.43
N SER A 470 38.69 -28.36 -7.82
CA SER A 470 38.39 -28.62 -6.43
C SER A 470 39.37 -27.93 -5.46
N ASN A 471 40.55 -27.53 -5.94
CA ASN A 471 41.56 -26.85 -5.14
C ASN A 471 41.37 -25.34 -5.25
N THR A 472 41.84 -24.62 -4.22
CA THR A 472 41.89 -23.16 -4.25
C THR A 472 42.60 -22.66 -5.49
N THR A 473 41.91 -21.89 -6.29
CA THR A 473 42.38 -21.41 -7.60
C THR A 473 42.24 -19.90 -7.67
N ASN A 474 43.29 -19.25 -8.15
CA ASN A 474 43.30 -17.82 -8.44
C ASN A 474 43.38 -17.61 -9.96
N GLU A 475 42.54 -16.73 -10.46
CA GLU A 475 42.49 -16.37 -11.88
C GLU A 475 42.36 -14.86 -12.01
N LEU A 476 43.12 -14.31 -12.96
CA LEU A 476 43.08 -12.89 -13.29
C LEU A 476 42.66 -12.70 -14.73
N PHE A 477 41.62 -11.94 -14.94
CA PHE A 477 41.07 -11.57 -16.22
C PHE A 477 41.21 -10.06 -16.44
N GLY A 478 41.28 -9.66 -17.70
CA GLY A 478 41.31 -8.25 -18.04
C GLY A 478 40.79 -8.00 -19.45
N ALA A 479 40.16 -6.88 -19.63
CA ALA A 479 39.74 -6.37 -20.93
C ALA A 479 40.02 -4.88 -21.03
N VAL A 480 40.37 -4.48 -22.24
CA VAL A 480 40.45 -3.08 -22.62
C VAL A 480 39.53 -2.85 -23.81
N GLY A 481 38.80 -1.79 -23.83
CA GLY A 481 37.93 -1.40 -24.90
C GLY A 481 37.99 0.08 -25.19
N TYR A 482 37.83 0.41 -26.45
CA TYR A 482 37.68 1.78 -26.90
C TYR A 482 36.33 1.96 -27.53
N LEU A 483 35.47 2.74 -26.93
CA LEU A 483 34.13 3.08 -27.42
C LEU A 483 34.20 4.44 -28.10
N ALA A 484 33.98 4.46 -29.41
CA ALA A 484 33.87 5.65 -30.22
C ALA A 484 32.40 5.93 -30.54
N SER A 485 31.99 7.17 -30.50
CA SER A 485 30.67 7.60 -30.97
C SER A 485 30.74 8.96 -31.68
N LEU A 486 29.92 9.12 -32.71
CA LEU A 486 29.70 10.40 -33.38
C LEU A 486 28.35 10.94 -32.96
N ASP A 487 28.32 12.14 -32.42
CA ASP A 487 27.07 12.82 -32.03
C ASP A 487 26.64 13.73 -33.19
N LEU A 488 25.83 13.20 -34.11
CA LEU A 488 25.28 13.94 -35.24
C LEU A 488 23.94 14.54 -34.85
N TYR A 489 23.95 15.84 -34.62
CA TYR A 489 22.82 16.58 -34.11
C TYR A 489 22.19 17.46 -35.19
N LYS A 490 20.88 17.43 -35.30
CA LYS A 490 20.09 18.30 -36.14
C LYS A 490 18.88 18.83 -35.38
N SER A 491 18.82 20.14 -35.18
CA SER A 491 17.65 20.80 -34.64
C SER A 491 16.85 21.41 -35.79
N LYS A 492 15.54 21.18 -35.81
CA LYS A 492 14.64 21.73 -36.81
C LYS A 492 13.70 22.75 -36.17
N ASN A 493 14.04 24.05 -36.27
CA ASN A 493 13.18 25.18 -35.94
C ASN A 493 12.50 25.10 -34.55
N ARG A 494 13.17 24.64 -33.52
CA ARG A 494 12.64 24.41 -32.15
C ARG A 494 11.48 23.36 -32.06
N GLU A 495 11.14 22.67 -33.15
CA GLU A 495 10.04 21.68 -33.14
C GLU A 495 10.51 20.28 -32.78
N SER A 496 11.73 19.92 -33.16
CA SER A 496 12.29 18.61 -32.84
C SER A 496 13.82 18.60 -32.91
N ASP A 497 14.43 17.90 -31.98
CA ASP A 497 15.85 17.61 -31.94
C ASP A 497 16.10 16.16 -32.39
N HIS A 498 16.98 16.02 -33.35
CA HIS A 498 17.37 14.72 -33.87
C HIS A 498 18.82 14.43 -33.50
N LEU A 499 19.07 13.32 -32.85
CA LEU A 499 20.39 12.85 -32.51
C LEU A 499 20.63 11.48 -33.15
N LEU A 500 21.53 11.42 -34.13
CA LEU A 500 21.99 10.16 -34.69
C LEU A 500 23.38 9.89 -34.11
N LYS A 501 23.53 8.74 -33.45
CA LYS A 501 24.73 8.37 -32.73
C LYS A 501 25.24 7.00 -33.18
N PRO A 502 25.99 6.93 -34.33
CA PRO A 502 26.79 5.75 -34.67
C PRO A 502 27.80 5.48 -33.56
N LYS A 503 27.90 4.22 -33.15
CA LYS A 503 28.81 3.76 -32.10
C LYS A 503 29.63 2.59 -32.58
N MET A 504 30.88 2.54 -32.17
CA MET A 504 31.78 1.45 -32.44
C MET A 504 32.62 1.19 -31.20
N MET A 505 32.68 -0.05 -30.75
CA MET A 505 33.55 -0.46 -29.65
C MET A 505 34.48 -1.57 -30.08
N PHE A 506 35.76 -1.32 -29.98
CA PHE A 506 36.76 -2.37 -30.09
C PHE A 506 37.07 -2.90 -28.70
N LYS A 507 37.01 -4.21 -28.51
CA LYS A 507 37.32 -4.89 -27.24
C LYS A 507 38.43 -5.89 -27.47
N TYR A 508 39.39 -5.91 -26.55
CA TYR A 508 40.47 -6.89 -26.47
C TYR A 508 40.51 -7.50 -25.07
N ALA A 509 40.26 -8.80 -24.97
CA ALA A 509 40.27 -9.60 -23.74
C ALA A 509 41.04 -10.92 -24.02
N PRO A 510 42.37 -10.95 -23.79
CA PRO A 510 43.26 -12.04 -24.25
C PRO A 510 43.12 -13.34 -23.45
N ASN A 511 42.38 -13.33 -22.37
CA ASN A 511 42.29 -14.44 -21.42
C ASN A 511 41.51 -15.62 -21.99
N TYR A 512 41.67 -16.79 -21.36
CA TYR A 512 40.77 -17.90 -21.64
C TYR A 512 39.49 -17.74 -20.79
N MET A 513 38.39 -18.29 -21.28
CA MET A 513 37.11 -18.30 -20.61
C MET A 513 36.73 -19.75 -20.29
N ARG A 514 36.14 -19.99 -19.09
CA ARG A 514 35.53 -21.28 -18.80
C ARG A 514 34.24 -21.46 -19.58
N LYS A 515 33.81 -22.71 -19.71
CA LYS A 515 32.51 -22.98 -20.27
C LYS A 515 31.44 -22.43 -19.33
N GLU A 516 30.59 -21.56 -19.85
CA GLU A 516 29.40 -21.03 -19.19
C GLU A 516 28.20 -21.84 -19.66
N ASP A 517 27.56 -22.54 -18.70
CA ASP A 517 26.38 -23.36 -18.99
C ASP A 517 25.08 -22.57 -18.69
N GLY A 518 25.17 -21.33 -18.20
CA GLY A 518 24.03 -20.47 -17.93
C GLY A 518 23.29 -19.99 -19.17
N GLU A 519 22.04 -19.63 -19.00
CA GLU A 519 21.26 -18.96 -20.04
C GLU A 519 21.61 -17.47 -20.05
N PHE A 520 21.81 -16.93 -21.25
CA PHE A 520 22.18 -15.54 -21.44
C PHE A 520 21.57 -15.00 -22.73
N ASN A 521 20.90 -13.86 -22.62
CA ASN A 521 20.36 -13.14 -23.75
C ASN A 521 21.19 -11.90 -24.06
N LEU A 522 21.68 -11.80 -25.29
CA LEU A 522 22.27 -10.57 -25.78
C LEU A 522 21.14 -9.58 -26.06
N VAL A 523 21.19 -8.44 -25.39
CA VAL A 523 20.20 -7.35 -25.52
C VAL A 523 20.92 -6.03 -25.72
N ARG A 524 20.18 -4.99 -26.13
CA ARG A 524 20.79 -3.67 -26.39
C ARG A 524 21.54 -3.11 -25.16
N LYS A 525 21.04 -3.37 -23.94
CA LYS A 525 21.61 -2.86 -22.68
C LYS A 525 23.04 -3.34 -22.43
N ASN A 526 23.36 -4.62 -22.73
CA ASN A 526 24.67 -5.22 -22.47
C ASN A 526 25.61 -5.22 -23.71
N LEU A 527 25.15 -4.76 -24.88
CA LEU A 527 25.87 -4.83 -26.14
C LEU A 527 27.26 -4.19 -26.11
N PHE A 528 27.41 -3.02 -25.48
CA PHE A 528 28.66 -2.26 -25.39
C PHE A 528 29.37 -2.43 -24.04
N SER A 529 29.14 -3.55 -23.33
CA SER A 529 29.86 -3.90 -22.12
C SER A 529 31.19 -4.63 -22.46
N LEU A 530 32.21 -4.44 -21.60
CA LEU A 530 33.47 -5.21 -21.69
C LEU A 530 33.30 -6.67 -21.22
N ASP A 531 32.38 -6.89 -20.27
CA ASP A 531 31.98 -8.21 -19.75
C ASP A 531 30.48 -8.32 -19.85
N ARG A 532 29.96 -8.84 -20.94
CA ARG A 532 28.53 -8.92 -21.24
C ARG A 532 27.83 -9.98 -20.43
N LEU A 533 28.58 -11.00 -19.99
CA LEU A 533 28.03 -12.12 -19.22
C LEU A 533 27.71 -11.73 -17.77
N GLU A 534 28.38 -10.70 -17.24
CA GLU A 534 28.22 -10.22 -15.85
C GLU A 534 28.28 -11.38 -14.81
N SER A 535 29.00 -12.44 -15.14
CA SER A 535 29.10 -13.65 -14.33
C SER A 535 30.05 -13.44 -13.14
N ASP A 536 29.65 -13.82 -11.93
CA ASP A 536 30.48 -13.72 -10.73
C ASP A 536 31.76 -14.59 -10.80
N HIS A 537 31.75 -15.60 -11.66
CA HIS A 537 32.76 -16.64 -11.71
C HIS A 537 33.42 -16.83 -13.06
N ASN A 538 33.12 -15.98 -14.03
CA ASN A 538 33.66 -16.05 -15.38
C ASN A 538 33.88 -14.66 -15.96
N PHE A 539 34.54 -14.59 -17.12
CA PHE A 539 34.79 -13.35 -17.84
C PHE A 539 34.74 -13.59 -19.34
N GLU A 540 34.08 -12.72 -20.07
CA GLU A 540 33.97 -12.83 -21.52
C GLU A 540 35.30 -12.55 -22.20
N ALA A 541 35.98 -13.59 -22.67
CA ALA A 541 37.22 -13.50 -23.40
C ALA A 541 37.02 -13.30 -24.91
N GLY A 542 38.05 -12.80 -25.57
CA GLY A 542 38.11 -12.65 -27.01
C GLY A 542 38.28 -11.21 -27.48
N THR A 543 38.61 -11.11 -28.79
CA THR A 543 38.71 -9.83 -29.49
C THR A 543 37.46 -9.65 -30.33
N ASN A 544 36.82 -8.51 -30.22
CA ASN A 544 35.64 -8.24 -31.05
C ASN A 544 35.47 -6.74 -31.34
N LEU A 545 34.70 -6.50 -32.37
CA LEU A 545 34.21 -5.19 -32.78
C LEU A 545 32.70 -5.18 -32.60
N THR A 546 32.19 -4.28 -31.78
CA THR A 546 30.76 -4.03 -31.65
C THR A 546 30.41 -2.79 -32.46
N VAL A 547 29.44 -2.89 -33.34
CA VAL A 547 28.90 -1.75 -34.08
C VAL A 547 27.44 -1.53 -33.72
N GLY A 548 27.03 -0.29 -33.70
CA GLY A 548 25.65 0.04 -33.39
C GLY A 548 25.30 1.47 -33.79
N LEU A 549 24.00 1.70 -33.77
CA LEU A 549 23.42 2.99 -34.11
C LEU A 549 22.32 3.26 -33.11
N ASP A 550 22.36 4.44 -32.47
CA ASP A 550 21.25 4.98 -31.74
C ASP A 550 20.71 6.19 -32.52
N TYR A 551 19.40 6.27 -32.63
CA TYR A 551 18.70 7.41 -33.19
C TYR A 551 17.64 7.88 -32.22
N GLU A 552 17.71 9.13 -31.85
CA GLU A 552 16.78 9.79 -30.92
C GLU A 552 16.11 10.96 -31.62
N ILE A 553 14.80 11.03 -31.52
CA ILE A 553 14.01 12.18 -31.90
C ILE A 553 13.37 12.66 -30.59
N ASP A 554 13.69 13.89 -30.20
CA ASP A 554 13.14 14.50 -29.00
C ASP A 554 12.44 15.80 -29.39
N ASN A 555 11.17 15.90 -29.02
CA ASN A 555 10.42 17.14 -29.08
C ASN A 555 9.72 17.36 -27.73
N GLU A 556 9.15 18.54 -27.48
CA GLU A 556 8.58 18.88 -26.19
C GLU A 556 7.50 17.88 -25.69
N ILE A 557 6.90 17.11 -26.61
CA ILE A 557 5.77 16.22 -26.33
C ILE A 557 6.15 14.75 -26.46
N ASN A 558 6.99 14.41 -27.43
CA ASN A 558 7.28 13.03 -27.79
C ASN A 558 8.78 12.77 -27.80
N LYS A 559 9.16 11.62 -27.28
CA LYS A 559 10.52 11.10 -27.39
C LYS A 559 10.50 9.72 -28.06
N THR A 560 11.22 9.60 -29.16
CA THR A 560 11.39 8.33 -29.88
C THR A 560 12.86 7.94 -29.89
N THR A 561 13.16 6.73 -29.47
CA THR A 561 14.52 6.18 -29.55
C THR A 561 14.51 4.88 -30.33
N PHE A 562 15.42 4.75 -31.22
CA PHE A 562 15.69 3.50 -31.96
C PHE A 562 17.16 3.15 -31.78
N SER A 563 17.44 1.91 -31.42
CA SER A 563 18.80 1.41 -31.25
C SER A 563 18.93 0.06 -31.92
N ILE A 564 20.07 -0.16 -32.58
CA ILE A 564 20.39 -1.43 -33.21
C ILE A 564 21.89 -1.65 -33.09
N GLY A 565 22.31 -2.90 -33.00
CA GLY A 565 23.73 -3.21 -33.07
C GLY A 565 24.04 -4.70 -33.12
N GLN A 566 25.29 -5.01 -33.40
CA GLN A 566 25.80 -6.36 -33.59
C GLN A 566 27.28 -6.45 -33.20
N ILE A 567 27.68 -7.63 -32.77
CA ILE A 567 29.06 -7.94 -32.41
C ILE A 567 29.69 -8.76 -33.53
N ILE A 568 30.92 -8.43 -33.87
CA ILE A 568 31.76 -9.15 -34.86
C ILE A 568 32.97 -9.69 -34.10
N ASN A 569 33.02 -10.98 -33.84
CA ASN A 569 34.11 -11.65 -33.17
C ASN A 569 35.26 -11.96 -34.18
N GLU A 570 36.49 -11.79 -33.72
CA GLU A 570 37.69 -12.19 -34.50
C GLU A 570 37.65 -13.70 -34.80
N LYS A 571 37.35 -14.50 -33.79
CA LYS A 571 37.32 -15.97 -33.87
C LYS A 571 36.00 -16.51 -33.37
N LYS A 572 35.60 -17.63 -33.93
CA LYS A 572 34.45 -18.39 -33.46
C LYS A 572 34.83 -19.17 -32.17
N ASN A 573 34.14 -18.93 -31.09
CA ASN A 573 34.40 -19.59 -29.79
C ASN A 573 33.18 -20.46 -29.36
N ASN A 574 33.01 -21.61 -30.03
CA ASN A 574 31.82 -22.46 -29.83
C ASN A 574 31.77 -23.26 -28.51
N LYS A 575 32.87 -23.26 -27.72
CA LYS A 575 32.97 -24.23 -26.64
C LYS A 575 32.64 -23.62 -25.26
N ASN A 576 32.84 -22.34 -25.08
CA ASN A 576 32.87 -21.71 -23.74
C ASN A 576 31.78 -20.66 -23.53
N MET A 577 31.18 -20.13 -24.61
CA MET A 577 30.07 -19.18 -24.50
C MET A 577 28.74 -19.92 -24.26
N PRO A 578 27.77 -19.29 -23.57
CA PRO A 578 26.41 -19.81 -23.44
C PRO A 578 25.79 -20.01 -24.82
N ASP A 579 25.16 -21.14 -25.06
CA ASP A 579 24.59 -21.49 -26.38
C ASP A 579 23.48 -20.50 -26.82
N THR A 580 22.83 -19.83 -25.88
CA THR A 580 21.77 -18.83 -26.12
C THR A 580 22.29 -17.43 -26.38
N SER A 581 23.59 -17.19 -26.16
CA SER A 581 24.15 -15.83 -26.19
C SER A 581 24.48 -15.32 -27.61
N SER A 582 24.56 -16.21 -28.61
CA SER A 582 25.13 -15.95 -29.94
C SER A 582 26.58 -15.39 -29.97
N LEU A 583 27.19 -15.22 -28.78
CA LEU A 583 28.58 -14.75 -28.64
C LEU A 583 29.62 -15.82 -29.06
N ASP A 584 29.19 -17.05 -29.19
CA ASP A 584 29.98 -18.18 -29.69
C ASP A 584 30.24 -18.13 -31.20
N LYS A 585 29.60 -17.22 -31.93
CA LYS A 585 29.64 -17.14 -33.39
C LYS A 585 30.41 -15.91 -33.87
N ARG A 586 30.82 -15.91 -35.13
CA ARG A 586 31.54 -14.78 -35.70
C ARG A 586 30.72 -13.50 -35.71
N PHE A 587 29.43 -13.61 -36.07
CA PHE A 587 28.47 -12.53 -35.96
C PHE A 587 27.46 -12.89 -34.89
N SER A 588 27.25 -12.02 -33.94
CA SER A 588 26.17 -12.19 -32.95
C SER A 588 24.81 -12.03 -33.62
N GLU A 589 23.77 -12.28 -32.88
CA GLU A 589 22.45 -11.79 -33.21
C GLU A 589 22.47 -10.26 -33.34
N VAL A 590 21.58 -9.73 -34.19
CA VAL A 590 21.31 -8.30 -34.25
C VAL A 590 20.32 -7.98 -33.17
N VAL A 591 20.73 -7.15 -32.22
CA VAL A 591 19.86 -6.72 -31.12
C VAL A 591 19.47 -5.28 -31.28
N GLY A 592 18.26 -4.97 -30.91
CA GLY A 592 17.77 -3.60 -30.98
C GLY A 592 16.69 -3.31 -29.96
N ASN A 593 16.40 -2.02 -29.85
CA ASN A 593 15.33 -1.49 -29.02
C ASN A 593 14.62 -0.37 -29.79
N PHE A 594 13.33 -0.37 -29.71
CA PHE A 594 12.49 0.75 -30.14
C PHE A 594 11.66 1.23 -28.96
N ARG A 595 11.79 2.49 -28.59
CA ARG A 595 11.03 3.12 -27.52
C ARG A 595 10.35 4.40 -28.02
N TYR A 596 9.08 4.52 -27.73
CA TYR A 596 8.30 5.72 -27.97
C TYR A 596 7.60 6.14 -26.69
N GLU A 597 7.75 7.41 -26.33
CA GLU A 597 7.14 8.01 -25.16
C GLU A 597 6.43 9.32 -25.56
N ASN A 598 5.17 9.46 -25.14
CA ASN A 598 4.38 10.65 -25.36
C ASN A 598 3.91 11.22 -24.00
N ASN A 599 4.44 12.41 -23.60
CA ASN A 599 4.02 13.16 -22.40
C ASN A 599 3.72 12.30 -21.16
N LYS A 600 4.44 11.20 -20.97
CA LYS A 600 4.18 10.17 -19.94
C LYS A 600 2.78 9.52 -20.01
N LYS A 601 2.00 9.80 -21.06
CA LYS A 601 0.68 9.18 -21.25
C LYS A 601 0.74 7.88 -22.00
N PHE A 602 1.68 7.75 -22.92
CA PHE A 602 1.87 6.54 -23.70
C PHE A 602 3.34 6.19 -23.73
N LEU A 603 3.65 4.97 -23.33
CA LEU A 603 4.98 4.36 -23.40
C LEU A 603 4.87 3.07 -24.21
N PHE A 604 5.67 2.97 -25.23
CA PHE A 604 5.88 1.74 -25.99
C PHE A 604 7.36 1.40 -25.94
N ASN A 605 7.70 0.19 -25.54
CA ASN A 605 9.08 -0.31 -25.56
C ASN A 605 9.10 -1.70 -26.18
N TYR A 606 10.02 -1.92 -27.12
CA TYR A 606 10.19 -3.17 -27.79
C TYR A 606 11.68 -3.50 -27.89
N ASP A 607 12.11 -4.51 -27.15
CA ASP A 607 13.43 -5.10 -27.23
C ASP A 607 13.39 -6.37 -28.07
N TYR A 608 14.30 -6.50 -29.02
CA TYR A 608 14.32 -7.64 -29.93
C TYR A 608 15.71 -8.13 -30.20
N SER A 609 15.81 -9.42 -30.53
CA SER A 609 17.01 -10.07 -31.05
C SER A 609 16.68 -10.88 -32.32
N ILE A 610 17.39 -10.60 -33.39
CA ILE A 610 17.23 -11.28 -34.69
C ILE A 610 18.40 -12.21 -34.87
N ASN A 611 18.11 -13.45 -35.21
CA ASN A 611 19.16 -14.46 -35.42
C ASN A 611 20.09 -14.08 -36.58
N GLN A 612 21.26 -14.72 -36.64
CA GLN A 612 22.34 -14.43 -37.59
C GLN A 612 21.95 -14.60 -39.05
N ASN A 613 20.94 -15.41 -39.33
CA ASN A 613 20.45 -15.63 -40.70
C ASN A 613 19.38 -14.58 -41.08
N TYR A 614 19.07 -13.66 -40.17
CA TYR A 614 18.04 -12.61 -40.33
C TYR A 614 16.63 -13.14 -40.65
N LYS A 615 16.37 -14.44 -40.33
CA LYS A 615 15.11 -15.11 -40.69
C LYS A 615 14.15 -15.30 -39.52
N LYS A 616 14.64 -15.21 -38.27
CA LYS A 616 13.87 -15.49 -37.08
C LYS A 616 14.24 -14.50 -36.00
N ILE A 617 13.22 -14.01 -35.30
CA ILE A 617 13.39 -13.28 -34.06
C ILE A 617 13.50 -14.32 -32.94
N SER A 618 14.57 -14.30 -32.17
CA SER A 618 14.88 -15.23 -31.07
C SER A 618 14.46 -14.69 -29.71
N TYR A 619 14.31 -13.40 -29.61
CA TYR A 619 13.86 -12.71 -28.40
C TYR A 619 12.93 -11.55 -28.75
N ASN A 620 11.78 -11.51 -28.12
CA ASN A 620 10.80 -10.43 -28.19
C ASN A 620 10.38 -10.06 -26.78
N ASP A 621 10.59 -8.81 -26.41
CA ASP A 621 10.05 -8.23 -25.17
C ASP A 621 9.36 -6.92 -25.52
N LEU A 622 8.04 -6.96 -25.53
CA LEU A 622 7.20 -5.83 -25.86
C LEU A 622 6.42 -5.39 -24.65
N SER A 623 6.56 -4.13 -24.28
CA SER A 623 5.75 -3.49 -23.26
C SER A 623 5.06 -2.25 -23.80
N MET A 624 3.81 -2.11 -23.46
CA MET A 624 2.98 -0.95 -23.79
C MET A 624 2.23 -0.49 -22.56
N GLU A 625 2.36 0.80 -22.26
CA GLU A 625 1.61 1.45 -21.19
C GLU A 625 0.91 2.67 -21.76
N TYR A 626 -0.37 2.76 -21.49
CA TYR A 626 -1.17 3.94 -21.76
C TYR A 626 -1.83 4.39 -20.47
N ASP A 627 -1.57 5.63 -20.06
CA ASP A 627 -2.13 6.21 -18.85
C ASP A 627 -2.75 7.57 -19.18
N ASN A 628 -4.05 7.64 -18.99
CA ASN A 628 -4.81 8.88 -19.07
C ASN A 628 -5.71 8.92 -17.82
N ASN A 629 -6.25 10.09 -17.48
CA ASN A 629 -7.10 10.26 -16.29
C ASN A 629 -8.22 9.21 -16.19
N ASP A 630 -8.76 8.78 -17.33
CA ASP A 630 -9.91 7.87 -17.41
C ASP A 630 -9.53 6.42 -17.73
N MET A 631 -8.35 6.18 -18.28
CA MET A 631 -7.97 4.85 -18.77
C MET A 631 -6.49 4.55 -18.52
N ASN A 632 -6.23 3.39 -17.92
CA ASN A 632 -4.90 2.82 -17.78
C ASN A 632 -4.88 1.46 -18.48
N PHE A 633 -3.96 1.29 -19.41
CA PHE A 633 -3.75 0.04 -20.11
C PHE A 633 -2.28 -0.35 -20.06
N LYS A 634 -2.01 -1.57 -19.63
CA LYS A 634 -0.68 -2.16 -19.62
C LYS A 634 -0.71 -3.50 -20.35
N PHE A 635 0.20 -3.68 -21.27
CA PHE A 635 0.38 -4.91 -22.02
C PHE A 635 1.84 -5.29 -22.04
N ASN A 636 2.15 -6.53 -21.70
CA ASN A 636 3.48 -7.10 -21.77
C ASN A 636 3.41 -8.41 -22.54
N TYR A 637 4.27 -8.57 -23.52
CA TYR A 637 4.47 -9.80 -24.26
C TYR A 637 5.95 -10.18 -24.22
N LEU A 638 6.24 -11.39 -23.81
CA LEU A 638 7.59 -11.97 -23.83
C LEU A 638 7.59 -13.25 -24.64
N GLU A 639 8.51 -13.34 -25.60
CA GLU A 639 8.88 -14.57 -26.25
C GLU A 639 10.39 -14.74 -26.16
N GLU A 640 10.81 -15.84 -25.56
CA GLU A 640 12.20 -16.15 -25.31
C GLU A 640 12.47 -17.61 -25.63
N GLU A 641 13.42 -17.86 -26.54
CA GLU A 641 13.85 -19.20 -26.87
C GLU A 641 15.05 -19.58 -26.00
N LYS A 642 14.81 -20.40 -24.96
CA LYS A 642 15.85 -20.98 -24.13
C LYS A 642 16.21 -22.36 -24.61
N LYS A 643 17.43 -22.83 -24.27
CA LYS A 643 17.91 -24.15 -24.65
C LYS A 643 17.04 -25.31 -24.14
N SER A 644 16.47 -25.14 -22.95
CA SER A 644 15.66 -26.14 -22.29
C SER A 644 14.17 -25.99 -22.53
N GLU A 645 13.70 -24.74 -22.72
CA GLU A 645 12.30 -24.43 -22.88
C GLU A 645 12.12 -23.16 -23.71
N LYS A 646 11.03 -23.10 -24.46
CA LYS A 646 10.53 -21.86 -25.04
C LYS A 646 9.59 -21.22 -24.03
N ASN A 647 9.81 -19.97 -23.68
CA ASN A 647 8.87 -19.18 -22.87
C ASN A 647 8.14 -18.20 -23.78
N GLU A 648 6.82 -18.26 -23.74
CA GLU A 648 6.01 -17.32 -24.48
C GLU A 648 4.72 -17.04 -23.70
N TYR A 649 4.56 -15.80 -23.25
CA TYR A 649 3.36 -15.39 -22.53
C TYR A 649 3.02 -13.93 -22.78
N PHE A 650 1.76 -13.61 -22.58
CA PHE A 650 1.35 -12.22 -22.47
C PHE A 650 0.55 -11.97 -21.18
N LYS A 651 0.67 -10.76 -20.70
CA LYS A 651 -0.08 -10.22 -19.56
C LYS A 651 -0.71 -8.91 -19.98
N SER A 652 -2.00 -8.73 -19.70
CA SER A 652 -2.65 -7.44 -19.90
C SER A 652 -3.39 -7.01 -18.66
N VAL A 653 -3.39 -5.71 -18.42
CA VAL A 653 -4.16 -5.04 -17.38
C VAL A 653 -4.84 -3.84 -18.03
N PHE A 654 -6.14 -3.77 -17.89
CA PHE A 654 -6.96 -2.68 -18.37
C PHE A 654 -7.80 -2.13 -17.22
N GLU A 655 -7.67 -0.85 -16.96
CA GLU A 655 -8.47 -0.12 -15.98
C GLU A 655 -9.16 1.05 -16.68
N TYR A 656 -10.45 1.17 -16.50
CA TYR A 656 -11.25 2.24 -17.05
C TYR A 656 -12.08 2.90 -15.96
N LYS A 657 -11.92 4.23 -15.82
CA LYS A 657 -12.68 5.08 -14.90
C LYS A 657 -13.80 5.76 -15.65
N LYS A 658 -15.00 5.23 -15.56
CA LYS A 658 -16.20 5.75 -16.29
C LYS A 658 -16.75 7.07 -15.74
N SER A 659 -16.23 7.66 -14.80
CA SER A 659 -16.52 8.93 -14.12
C SER A 659 -15.77 8.91 -12.80
N ASP A 660 -15.91 9.94 -11.99
CA ASP A 660 -15.31 9.98 -10.65
C ASP A 660 -15.74 8.81 -9.74
N ASN A 661 -16.75 8.03 -10.15
CA ASN A 661 -17.41 7.05 -9.29
C ASN A 661 -17.30 5.57 -9.75
N GLY A 662 -16.83 5.28 -10.95
CA GLY A 662 -16.84 3.91 -11.46
C GLY A 662 -15.49 3.46 -12.02
N ILE A 663 -14.94 2.34 -11.51
CA ILE A 663 -13.71 1.75 -12.00
C ILE A 663 -14.00 0.33 -12.49
N PHE A 664 -13.69 0.09 -13.74
CA PHE A 664 -13.71 -1.23 -14.35
C PHE A 664 -12.27 -1.72 -14.51
N THR A 665 -11.96 -2.93 -14.05
CA THR A 665 -10.63 -3.51 -14.19
C THR A 665 -10.74 -4.90 -14.81
N PHE A 666 -9.91 -5.14 -15.81
CA PHE A 666 -9.71 -6.46 -16.41
C PHE A 666 -8.22 -6.78 -16.40
N SER A 667 -7.84 -7.97 -15.96
CA SER A 667 -6.47 -8.46 -16.08
C SER A 667 -6.45 -9.94 -16.43
N ASN A 668 -5.46 -10.32 -17.24
CA ASN A 668 -5.22 -11.71 -17.61
C ASN A 668 -3.74 -11.99 -17.80
N LYS A 669 -3.37 -13.26 -17.64
CA LYS A 669 -2.09 -13.80 -18.02
C LYS A 669 -2.31 -15.12 -18.75
N ARG A 670 -1.68 -15.30 -19.90
CA ARG A 670 -1.79 -16.49 -20.72
C ARG A 670 -0.41 -16.96 -21.16
N ASN A 671 -0.15 -18.24 -20.97
CA ASN A 671 0.99 -18.93 -21.55
C ASN A 671 0.58 -19.44 -22.94
N LEU A 672 1.32 -19.00 -23.97
CA LEU A 672 1.01 -19.30 -25.37
C LEU A 672 1.60 -20.65 -25.81
N ILE A 673 2.57 -21.19 -25.10
CA ILE A 673 3.17 -22.49 -25.43
C ILE A 673 2.22 -23.62 -25.00
N THR A 674 1.70 -23.53 -23.80
CA THR A 674 0.75 -24.51 -23.28
C THR A 674 -0.67 -24.23 -23.71
N ASP A 675 -0.89 -23.14 -24.45
CA ASP A 675 -2.19 -22.60 -24.85
C ASP A 675 -3.18 -22.52 -23.69
N SER A 676 -2.66 -22.19 -22.51
CA SER A 676 -3.40 -22.15 -21.27
C SER A 676 -3.42 -20.75 -20.66
N SER A 677 -4.55 -20.37 -20.13
CA SER A 677 -4.66 -19.18 -19.30
C SER A 677 -4.27 -19.52 -17.87
N GLU A 678 -3.49 -18.66 -17.23
CA GLU A 678 -3.18 -18.81 -15.81
C GLU A 678 -4.33 -18.24 -14.97
N PHE A 679 -4.80 -17.05 -15.33
CA PHE A 679 -5.96 -16.44 -14.69
C PHE A 679 -6.66 -15.40 -15.57
N TYR A 680 -7.92 -15.14 -15.24
CA TYR A 680 -8.69 -13.96 -15.64
C TYR A 680 -9.27 -13.31 -14.39
N ASN A 681 -9.10 -11.99 -14.27
CA ASN A 681 -9.75 -11.18 -13.26
C ASN A 681 -10.59 -10.11 -13.95
N LEU A 682 -11.83 -9.98 -13.52
CA LEU A 682 -12.76 -8.96 -13.95
C LEU A 682 -13.35 -8.29 -12.73
N SER A 683 -13.28 -6.98 -12.63
CA SER A 683 -13.94 -6.27 -11.54
C SER A 683 -14.59 -4.99 -12.00
N TYR A 684 -15.67 -4.65 -11.32
CA TYR A 684 -16.28 -3.33 -11.38
C TYR A 684 -16.43 -2.80 -9.98
N GLU A 685 -15.88 -1.63 -9.72
CA GLU A 685 -15.96 -0.95 -8.44
C GLU A 685 -16.63 0.41 -8.59
N TYR A 686 -17.63 0.65 -7.77
CA TYR A 686 -18.22 1.96 -7.56
C TYR A 686 -17.55 2.60 -6.35
N ILE A 687 -17.00 3.81 -6.51
CA ILE A 687 -16.28 4.55 -5.47
C ILE A 687 -16.87 5.94 -5.35
N ASN A 688 -17.15 6.36 -4.15
CA ASN A 688 -17.46 7.75 -3.84
C ASN A 688 -16.76 8.18 -2.54
N ASP A 689 -17.09 9.35 -2.03
CA ASP A 689 -16.47 9.94 -0.83
C ASP A 689 -16.49 9.02 0.41
N CYS A 690 -17.49 8.16 0.54
CA CYS A 690 -17.70 7.36 1.76
C CYS A 690 -18.05 5.88 1.52
N LEU A 691 -18.18 5.45 0.27
CA LEU A 691 -18.56 4.09 -0.09
C LEU A 691 -17.68 3.58 -1.23
N ARG A 692 -17.15 2.38 -1.09
CA ARG A 692 -16.59 1.60 -2.19
C ARG A 692 -17.32 0.26 -2.25
N ALA A 693 -17.98 -0.02 -3.36
CA ALA A 693 -18.70 -1.26 -3.57
C ALA A 693 -18.23 -1.90 -4.88
N GLY A 694 -17.87 -3.17 -4.86
CA GLY A 694 -17.30 -3.84 -6.03
C GLY A 694 -17.78 -5.26 -6.20
N ILE A 695 -17.79 -5.68 -7.47
CA ILE A 695 -18.00 -7.05 -7.92
C ILE A 695 -16.71 -7.52 -8.54
N PHE A 696 -16.18 -8.66 -8.07
CA PHE A 696 -14.94 -9.24 -8.51
C PHE A 696 -15.20 -10.67 -8.98
N TYR A 697 -14.87 -10.94 -10.22
CA TYR A 697 -14.86 -12.28 -10.78
C TYR A 697 -13.43 -12.69 -11.06
N ARG A 698 -13.01 -13.84 -10.53
CA ARG A 698 -11.69 -14.43 -10.77
C ARG A 698 -11.85 -15.87 -11.22
N ARG A 699 -11.14 -16.23 -12.26
CA ARG A 699 -10.98 -17.62 -12.71
C ARG A 699 -9.50 -17.97 -12.72
N GLU A 700 -9.17 -19.02 -12.00
CA GLU A 700 -7.82 -19.60 -11.91
C GLU A 700 -7.83 -20.96 -12.60
N PHE A 701 -6.79 -21.26 -13.35
CA PHE A 701 -6.66 -22.49 -14.11
C PHE A 701 -5.59 -23.44 -13.55
N TYR A 702 -5.01 -23.09 -12.40
CA TYR A 702 -4.00 -23.94 -11.76
C TYR A 702 -4.57 -25.30 -11.44
N ASN A 703 -3.86 -26.33 -11.88
CA ASN A 703 -4.14 -27.72 -11.54
C ASN A 703 -2.83 -28.35 -11.05
N ASP A 704 -2.64 -28.41 -9.74
CA ASP A 704 -1.41 -28.87 -9.13
C ASP A 704 -1.72 -29.65 -7.84
N SER A 705 -1.59 -30.96 -7.93
CA SER A 705 -1.75 -31.94 -6.84
C SER A 705 -2.96 -31.71 -5.89
N GLU A 706 -2.85 -30.83 -4.90
CA GLU A 706 -3.92 -30.50 -3.93
C GLU A 706 -4.80 -29.33 -4.38
N LEU A 707 -4.47 -28.65 -5.51
CA LEU A 707 -5.19 -27.47 -6.01
C LEU A 707 -6.01 -27.83 -7.24
N GLU A 708 -7.28 -27.48 -7.23
CA GLU A 708 -8.19 -27.60 -8.37
C GLU A 708 -8.49 -26.22 -8.99
N PRO A 709 -8.71 -26.14 -10.33
CA PRO A 709 -9.12 -24.90 -10.97
C PRO A 709 -10.36 -24.31 -10.32
N GLU A 710 -10.37 -23.03 -10.07
CA GLU A 710 -11.42 -22.35 -9.32
C GLU A 710 -11.99 -21.14 -10.05
N ASN A 711 -13.30 -21.00 -9.99
CA ASN A 711 -14.01 -19.77 -10.33
C ASN A 711 -14.51 -19.12 -9.04
N SER A 712 -14.30 -17.83 -8.89
CA SER A 712 -14.83 -17.10 -7.74
C SER A 712 -15.52 -15.81 -8.16
N LEU A 713 -16.68 -15.57 -7.57
CA LEU A 713 -17.40 -14.30 -7.65
C LEU A 713 -17.50 -13.74 -6.25
N MET A 714 -17.01 -12.55 -6.04
CA MET A 714 -17.00 -11.88 -4.74
C MET A 714 -17.60 -10.49 -4.85
N PHE A 715 -18.43 -10.15 -3.87
CA PHE A 715 -18.90 -8.78 -3.65
C PHE A 715 -18.13 -8.19 -2.47
N LYS A 716 -17.63 -6.98 -2.61
CA LYS A 716 -16.95 -6.26 -1.55
C LYS A 716 -17.60 -4.91 -1.34
N VAL A 717 -17.96 -4.61 -0.11
CA VAL A 717 -18.47 -3.30 0.30
C VAL A 717 -17.55 -2.76 1.38
N THR A 718 -16.99 -1.59 1.14
CA THR A 718 -16.16 -0.87 2.10
C THR A 718 -16.87 0.42 2.45
N LEU A 719 -17.25 0.56 3.71
CA LEU A 719 -17.73 1.81 4.29
C LEU A 719 -16.51 2.57 4.76
N SER A 720 -16.21 3.70 4.13
CA SER A 720 -15.07 4.53 4.54
C SER A 720 -15.18 4.85 6.03
N THR A 721 -14.12 4.58 6.78
CA THR A 721 -14.00 4.73 8.25
C THR A 721 -14.55 3.59 9.11
N PHE A 722 -15.42 2.69 8.60
CA PHE A 722 -15.94 1.55 9.36
C PHE A 722 -15.32 0.20 8.98
N GLY A 723 -14.62 0.11 7.85
CA GLY A 723 -14.03 -1.12 7.34
C GLY A 723 -14.78 -1.69 6.12
N SER A 724 -14.34 -2.87 5.66
CA SER A 724 -14.90 -3.55 4.50
C SER A 724 -15.70 -4.78 4.90
N VAL A 725 -16.85 -4.96 4.27
CA VAL A 725 -17.62 -6.20 4.29
C VAL A 725 -17.45 -6.88 2.94
N ASN A 726 -16.86 -8.07 2.94
CA ASN A 726 -16.77 -8.89 1.74
C ASN A 726 -17.95 -9.87 1.69
N SER A 727 -18.57 -9.99 0.54
CA SER A 727 -19.54 -11.08 0.33
C SER A 727 -18.81 -12.41 0.25
N PRO A 728 -19.51 -13.53 0.39
CA PRO A 728 -18.98 -14.82 0.02
C PRO A 728 -18.46 -14.81 -1.42
N SER A 729 -17.32 -15.44 -1.67
CA SER A 729 -16.94 -15.80 -3.02
C SER A 729 -17.81 -16.97 -3.45
N PHE A 730 -18.75 -16.74 -4.34
CA PHE A 730 -19.55 -17.82 -4.92
C PHE A 730 -18.70 -18.48 -6.02
N GLY A 731 -18.13 -19.63 -5.72
CA GLY A 731 -17.38 -20.44 -6.68
C GLY A 731 -18.03 -21.82 -6.85
N LYS A 732 -18.30 -22.21 -8.09
CA LYS A 732 -18.58 -23.62 -8.47
C LYS A 732 -17.45 -24.14 -9.34
#